data_3aed8a9f45031deb7502fced86c878f4
#
_entry.id   3aed8a9f45031deb7502fced86c878f4
#
_cell.length_a   1.000
_cell.length_b   1.000
_cell.length_c   1.000
_cell.angle_alpha   90.00
_cell.angle_beta   90.00
_cell.angle_gamma   90.00
#
_symmetry.space_group_name_H-M   'P 1'
#
loop_
_entity.id
_entity.type
_entity.pdbx_description
1 polymer ?
#
loop_
_entity_poly.entity_id
_entity_poly.type
_entity_poly.pdbx_seq_one_letter_code
_entity_poly.pdbx_strand_id
1 'polypeptide(L)'
;MNNIDSRSFSELMSELMAYADEVVSLSKESVTERETSTQFALLVGKFSPFLDELGGNNKFMERSTIRKAVESLERELKLSQALIQSPNPTSVKRVEEIIDNLGRSLGLLLFASLELCADFKDKIGELQKDLINARFTPNSSPTSSRRSEFVSELKVESEIIEERITLDIGDVALQLKYGNDEEFKFAVWGLNELIGSGNVSHEMISEEGIIPILFNRLGSSKQDNRSTVIQLIRRLASESADNKEKVADAEYLSMLVKSLTRDVEERREAVGLLLDLSDLTAVKRRLGRIQGCIVMLVAMLNGDDPVAAHNAGKLLNALSSNTQNALHMAEAGYFKPLVQYLKEGSDMSKILMATALSRMEITDQCRASLGEDGAIEPLVKMFNSGKLESKLSALNALQNLSVLTENIQRLVHSGIVVPLLQLLFSVTSVLMTLREPASAILARIAQSESILVNQDVAQQMLSLLNLSSPVIQCHLLQALNSIYAHSSAAKVRRKMKESGAIQLLLPFLMESNTKIRSGALNLIYTLSKGLPEELTEQLGEAHIHIIVNIISSSSTSKNEQAAAVGILSNLPISDKKATDILKKEKLLPILVSIMSSNATSTPTTCWLMESVAGVLIRFTNPSDKKLQHLAVEHGVIPLLVKLLSSESPIAKCRAATSLAQLSQNTLSLRKSRKSRWLCVPPSADAFCEVHDGYCFVNSTFCLVKAGAISPLVQILEGNDRQADEAVLSALATLLQDEIWENGSNCIAKMSGIQAIIKVLESGNVKAQEKALWILERILRVDECREQHEESAQVVLIDLAQNGDPRLKPTVAKLLAQLELLQTQSSYF
;
A
#
# COMPACT_ATOMS: atom_id res chain seq x y z
N MET A 1 -42.08 -9.15 -6.27
CA MET A 1 -41.22 -9.97 -7.14
C MET A 1 -40.83 -9.07 -8.29
N ASN A 2 -39.67 -8.46 -8.20
CA ASN A 2 -39.19 -7.48 -9.14
C ASN A 2 -38.35 -8.21 -10.21
N ASN A 3 -38.72 -8.00 -11.49
CA ASN A 3 -37.93 -8.40 -12.62
C ASN A 3 -36.52 -7.78 -12.47
N ILE A 4 -35.54 -8.61 -12.16
CA ILE A 4 -34.12 -8.24 -12.27
C ILE A 4 -33.85 -8.24 -13.77
N ASP A 5 -33.60 -7.05 -14.31
CA ASP A 5 -33.22 -6.84 -15.70
C ASP A 5 -31.99 -7.74 -16.04
N SER A 6 -32.18 -8.67 -16.93
CA SER A 6 -31.19 -9.69 -17.29
C SER A 6 -30.12 -9.18 -18.27
N ARG A 7 -30.06 -7.85 -18.48
CA ARG A 7 -29.08 -7.22 -19.38
C ARG A 7 -27.65 -7.34 -18.85
N SER A 8 -26.72 -7.61 -19.74
CA SER A 8 -25.28 -7.59 -19.38
C SER A 8 -24.85 -6.15 -19.06
N PHE A 9 -23.78 -5.99 -18.25
CA PHE A 9 -23.26 -4.66 -17.94
C PHE A 9 -22.75 -3.92 -19.19
N SER A 10 -22.20 -4.67 -20.14
CA SER A 10 -21.73 -4.14 -21.42
C SER A 10 -22.90 -3.61 -22.28
N GLU A 11 -24.04 -4.29 -22.29
CA GLU A 11 -25.25 -3.82 -22.97
C GLU A 11 -25.79 -2.56 -22.31
N LEU A 12 -25.82 -2.51 -20.97
CA LEU A 12 -26.24 -1.32 -20.23
C LEU A 12 -25.35 -0.11 -20.54
N MET A 13 -24.03 -0.28 -20.63
CA MET A 13 -23.09 0.79 -20.98
C MET A 13 -23.28 1.28 -22.41
N SER A 14 -23.47 0.35 -23.36
CA SER A 14 -23.71 0.68 -24.77
C SER A 14 -25.02 1.44 -24.97
N GLU A 15 -26.08 1.03 -24.29
CA GLU A 15 -27.37 1.74 -24.31
C GLU A 15 -27.25 3.14 -23.68
N LEU A 16 -26.50 3.26 -22.58
CA LEU A 16 -26.30 4.53 -21.90
C LEU A 16 -25.56 5.55 -22.77
N MET A 17 -24.52 5.11 -23.51
CA MET A 17 -23.81 5.95 -24.49
C MET A 17 -24.76 6.38 -25.62
N ALA A 18 -25.58 5.45 -26.14
CA ALA A 18 -26.55 5.74 -27.16
C ALA A 18 -27.58 6.80 -26.69
N TYR A 19 -28.07 6.71 -25.46
CA TYR A 19 -28.96 7.72 -24.87
C TYR A 19 -28.28 9.08 -24.71
N ALA A 20 -27.02 9.12 -24.28
CA ALA A 20 -26.29 10.37 -24.16
C ALA A 20 -26.11 11.06 -25.54
N ASP A 21 -25.74 10.31 -26.55
CA ASP A 21 -25.57 10.82 -27.91
C ASP A 21 -26.88 11.26 -28.56
N GLU A 22 -28.00 10.55 -28.30
CA GLU A 22 -29.32 10.91 -28.75
C GLU A 22 -29.83 12.19 -28.07
N VAL A 23 -29.61 12.35 -26.77
CA VAL A 23 -29.92 13.58 -26.02
C VAL A 23 -29.15 14.77 -26.61
N VAL A 24 -27.87 14.59 -26.96
CA VAL A 24 -27.04 15.61 -27.61
C VAL A 24 -27.59 15.99 -28.98
N SER A 25 -28.01 15.01 -29.79
CA SER A 25 -28.58 15.24 -31.13
C SER A 25 -29.90 16.01 -31.05
N LEU A 26 -30.81 15.54 -30.19
CA LEU A 26 -32.11 16.18 -29.97
C LEU A 26 -31.97 17.60 -29.42
N SER A 27 -31.03 17.85 -28.56
CA SER A 27 -30.75 19.19 -28.00
C SER A 27 -30.21 20.17 -29.04
N LYS A 28 -29.48 19.70 -30.07
CA LYS A 28 -29.02 20.52 -31.20
C LYS A 28 -30.11 20.88 -32.24
N GLU A 29 -31.12 20.03 -32.36
CA GLU A 29 -32.26 20.21 -33.29
C GLU A 29 -33.37 21.08 -32.69
N SER A 30 -33.36 21.31 -31.39
CA SER A 30 -34.37 22.11 -30.70
C SER A 30 -34.28 23.60 -31.12
N VAL A 31 -35.41 24.18 -31.60
CA VAL A 31 -35.49 25.54 -32.13
C VAL A 31 -35.71 26.60 -31.02
N THR A 32 -36.17 26.18 -29.83
CA THR A 32 -36.46 27.04 -28.70
C THR A 32 -35.29 27.12 -27.72
N GLU A 33 -34.84 28.34 -27.43
CA GLU A 33 -33.73 28.65 -26.52
C GLU A 33 -32.38 28.02 -26.92
N ARG A 34 -31.87 28.42 -28.09
CA ARG A 34 -30.64 27.88 -28.72
C ARG A 34 -29.43 27.89 -27.78
N GLU A 35 -29.28 28.89 -26.92
CA GLU A 35 -28.11 29.04 -26.06
C GLU A 35 -28.12 28.03 -24.92
N THR A 36 -29.23 27.85 -24.25
CA THR A 36 -29.47 26.89 -23.17
C THR A 36 -29.36 25.45 -23.65
N SER A 37 -29.98 25.14 -24.80
CA SER A 37 -29.90 23.81 -25.42
C SER A 37 -28.49 23.44 -25.91
N THR A 38 -27.71 24.43 -26.41
CA THR A 38 -26.33 24.22 -26.82
C THR A 38 -25.42 23.97 -25.62
N GLN A 39 -25.56 24.70 -24.56
CA GLN A 39 -24.78 24.50 -23.32
C GLN A 39 -25.12 23.16 -22.68
N PHE A 40 -26.40 22.77 -22.65
CA PHE A 40 -26.82 21.46 -22.17
C PHE A 40 -26.23 20.33 -23.01
N ALA A 41 -26.29 20.44 -24.34
CA ALA A 41 -25.70 19.46 -25.26
C ALA A 41 -24.19 19.31 -25.08
N LEU A 42 -23.47 20.41 -24.78
CA LEU A 42 -22.02 20.37 -24.49
C LEU A 42 -21.71 19.64 -23.19
N LEU A 43 -22.53 19.81 -22.16
CA LEU A 43 -22.35 19.13 -20.88
C LEU A 43 -22.66 17.62 -20.99
N VAL A 44 -23.77 17.24 -21.64
CA VAL A 44 -24.15 15.84 -21.84
C VAL A 44 -23.19 15.14 -22.80
N GLY A 45 -22.65 15.85 -23.79
CA GLY A 45 -21.64 15.32 -24.72
C GLY A 45 -20.35 14.85 -24.09
N LYS A 46 -20.04 15.29 -22.87
CA LYS A 46 -18.88 14.80 -22.09
C LYS A 46 -19.08 13.43 -21.48
N PHE A 47 -20.33 12.90 -21.46
CA PHE A 47 -20.63 11.59 -20.90
C PHE A 47 -20.17 10.44 -21.79
N SER A 48 -20.36 10.53 -23.12
CA SER A 48 -20.06 9.44 -24.04
C SER A 48 -18.59 8.98 -23.96
N PRO A 49 -17.57 9.85 -24.05
CA PRO A 49 -16.17 9.43 -23.94
C PRO A 49 -15.81 8.92 -22.52
N PHE A 50 -16.44 9.45 -21.49
CA PHE A 50 -16.27 8.99 -20.12
C PHE A 50 -16.84 7.57 -19.91
N LEU A 51 -18.04 7.30 -20.47
CA LEU A 51 -18.71 6.01 -20.36
C LEU A 51 -17.98 4.92 -21.17
N ASP A 52 -17.39 5.27 -22.30
CA ASP A 52 -16.55 4.37 -23.10
C ASP A 52 -15.30 3.92 -22.30
N GLU A 53 -14.63 4.84 -21.64
CA GLU A 53 -13.48 4.55 -20.77
C GLU A 53 -13.88 3.69 -19.56
N LEU A 54 -15.05 3.90 -18.98
CA LEU A 54 -15.62 3.08 -17.90
C LEU A 54 -15.93 1.67 -18.39
N GLY A 55 -16.54 1.52 -19.56
CA GLY A 55 -16.90 0.24 -20.17
C GLY A 55 -15.70 -0.62 -20.57
N GLY A 56 -14.57 0.01 -20.93
CA GLY A 56 -13.33 -0.68 -21.31
C GLY A 56 -12.60 -1.37 -20.14
N ASN A 57 -13.00 -1.13 -18.91
CA ASN A 57 -12.28 -1.62 -17.71
C ASN A 57 -12.96 -2.85 -17.09
N ASN A 58 -12.64 -4.04 -17.59
CA ASN A 58 -13.27 -5.34 -17.23
C ASN A 58 -13.20 -5.70 -15.72
N LYS A 59 -12.38 -5.05 -14.91
CA LYS A 59 -12.21 -5.39 -13.48
C LYS A 59 -13.37 -4.92 -12.59
N PHE A 60 -14.24 -4.04 -13.08
CA PHE A 60 -15.28 -3.38 -12.28
C PHE A 60 -16.70 -3.77 -12.66
N MET A 61 -16.87 -4.55 -13.72
CA MET A 61 -18.17 -4.88 -14.34
C MET A 61 -19.15 -5.68 -13.46
N GLU A 62 -18.68 -6.40 -12.44
CA GLU A 62 -19.52 -7.32 -11.66
C GLU A 62 -20.00 -6.75 -10.30
N ARG A 63 -19.67 -5.52 -9.96
CA ARG A 63 -20.04 -4.95 -8.66
C ARG A 63 -21.45 -4.38 -8.69
N SER A 64 -22.33 -4.93 -7.85
CA SER A 64 -23.74 -4.52 -7.75
C SER A 64 -23.92 -3.02 -7.41
N THR A 65 -22.98 -2.40 -6.71
CA THR A 65 -23.00 -0.96 -6.35
C THR A 65 -22.75 -0.05 -7.56
N ILE A 66 -21.78 -0.40 -8.41
CA ILE A 66 -21.48 0.35 -9.64
C ILE A 66 -22.62 0.19 -10.63
N ARG A 67 -23.17 -1.02 -10.78
CA ARG A 67 -24.33 -1.29 -11.65
C ARG A 67 -25.51 -0.42 -11.26
N LYS A 68 -25.87 -0.33 -9.97
CA LYS A 68 -26.97 0.51 -9.50
C LYS A 68 -26.74 2.01 -9.74
N ALA A 69 -25.50 2.47 -9.62
CA ALA A 69 -25.15 3.87 -9.90
C ALA A 69 -25.27 4.18 -11.40
N VAL A 70 -24.87 3.25 -12.27
CA VAL A 70 -25.02 3.35 -13.74
C VAL A 70 -26.50 3.29 -14.15
N GLU A 71 -27.30 2.41 -13.55
CA GLU A 71 -28.76 2.34 -13.74
C GLU A 71 -29.47 3.64 -13.29
N SER A 72 -28.96 4.31 -12.25
CA SER A 72 -29.44 5.64 -11.86
C SER A 72 -29.17 6.68 -12.94
N LEU A 73 -27.97 6.67 -13.50
CA LEU A 73 -27.59 7.60 -14.57
C LEU A 73 -28.40 7.34 -15.86
N GLU A 74 -28.66 6.07 -16.19
CA GLU A 74 -29.54 5.70 -17.31
C GLU A 74 -30.95 6.29 -17.17
N ARG A 75 -31.50 6.23 -15.96
CA ARG A 75 -32.82 6.77 -15.69
C ARG A 75 -32.89 8.27 -15.92
N GLU A 76 -31.88 9.01 -15.47
CA GLU A 76 -31.84 10.47 -15.63
C GLU A 76 -31.62 10.87 -17.09
N LEU A 77 -30.81 10.13 -17.86
CA LEU A 77 -30.67 10.38 -19.32
C LEU A 77 -31.94 10.07 -20.09
N LYS A 78 -32.70 9.03 -19.75
CA LYS A 78 -34.02 8.75 -20.32
C LYS A 78 -35.03 9.85 -20.01
N LEU A 79 -35.01 10.37 -18.79
CA LEU A 79 -35.83 11.52 -18.40
C LEU A 79 -35.44 12.78 -19.19
N SER A 80 -34.15 12.99 -19.41
CA SER A 80 -33.63 14.08 -20.23
C SER A 80 -34.14 13.99 -21.67
N GLN A 81 -34.08 12.82 -22.27
CA GLN A 81 -34.61 12.56 -23.63
C GLN A 81 -36.10 12.83 -23.73
N ALA A 82 -36.91 12.27 -22.81
CA ALA A 82 -38.36 12.45 -22.76
C ALA A 82 -38.76 13.92 -22.61
N LEU A 83 -37.94 14.71 -21.87
CA LEU A 83 -38.23 16.12 -21.63
C LEU A 83 -37.92 16.99 -22.86
N ILE A 84 -36.86 16.67 -23.61
CA ILE A 84 -36.51 17.40 -24.86
C ILE A 84 -37.53 17.07 -25.96
N GLN A 85 -38.08 15.86 -26.01
CA GLN A 85 -39.10 15.43 -26.98
C GLN A 85 -40.51 15.95 -26.63
N SER A 86 -40.68 16.53 -25.43
CA SER A 86 -41.99 17.06 -25.00
C SER A 86 -42.40 18.27 -25.83
N PRO A 87 -43.66 18.37 -26.27
CA PRO A 87 -44.16 19.50 -27.10
C PRO A 87 -44.33 20.82 -26.33
N ASN A 88 -44.10 20.84 -25.03
CA ASN A 88 -44.12 22.08 -24.23
C ASN A 88 -42.73 22.71 -24.17
N PRO A 89 -42.60 24.06 -24.24
CA PRO A 89 -41.26 24.70 -24.15
C PRO A 89 -40.57 24.29 -22.86
N THR A 90 -39.38 23.79 -22.99
CA THR A 90 -38.51 23.35 -21.88
C THR A 90 -38.13 24.58 -21.05
N SER A 91 -38.70 24.72 -19.87
CA SER A 91 -38.33 25.79 -18.95
C SER A 91 -36.88 25.60 -18.48
N VAL A 92 -36.09 26.69 -18.46
CA VAL A 92 -34.69 26.70 -17.95
C VAL A 92 -34.59 26.00 -16.59
N LYS A 93 -35.56 26.18 -15.70
CA LYS A 93 -35.64 25.52 -14.39
C LYS A 93 -35.67 23.98 -14.48
N ARG A 94 -36.31 23.42 -15.51
CA ARG A 94 -36.34 21.95 -15.71
C ARG A 94 -35.02 21.41 -16.23
N VAL A 95 -34.30 22.18 -17.06
CA VAL A 95 -32.97 21.83 -17.54
C VAL A 95 -31.99 21.86 -16.36
N GLU A 96 -32.06 22.85 -15.50
CA GLU A 96 -31.24 22.94 -14.28
C GLU A 96 -31.53 21.77 -13.33
N GLU A 97 -32.79 21.38 -13.14
CA GLU A 97 -33.18 20.22 -12.31
C GLU A 97 -32.60 18.90 -12.83
N ILE A 98 -32.61 18.69 -14.16
CA ILE A 98 -32.01 17.51 -14.79
C ILE A 98 -30.51 17.49 -14.59
N ILE A 99 -29.84 18.61 -14.77
CA ILE A 99 -28.40 18.73 -14.59
C ILE A 99 -27.99 18.43 -13.14
N ASP A 100 -28.77 18.93 -12.18
CA ASP A 100 -28.56 18.62 -10.77
C ASP A 100 -28.73 17.11 -10.48
N ASN A 101 -29.71 16.46 -11.11
CA ASN A 101 -29.93 15.02 -10.94
C ASN A 101 -28.84 14.19 -11.61
N LEU A 102 -28.38 14.58 -12.80
CA LEU A 102 -27.22 13.97 -13.46
C LEU A 102 -25.97 14.12 -12.61
N GLY A 103 -25.74 15.29 -12.02
CA GLY A 103 -24.63 15.53 -11.10
C GLY A 103 -24.70 14.67 -9.84
N ARG A 104 -25.89 14.45 -9.28
CA ARG A 104 -26.11 13.53 -8.15
C ARG A 104 -25.85 12.07 -8.52
N SER A 105 -26.30 11.64 -9.70
CA SER A 105 -26.04 10.27 -10.19
C SER A 105 -24.56 10.00 -10.45
N LEU A 106 -23.81 10.99 -10.94
CA LEU A 106 -22.34 10.93 -11.02
C LEU A 106 -21.69 10.87 -9.63
N GLY A 107 -22.21 11.60 -8.65
CA GLY A 107 -21.77 11.52 -7.27
C GLY A 107 -21.95 10.12 -6.67
N LEU A 108 -23.06 9.44 -6.99
CA LEU A 108 -23.30 8.05 -6.60
C LEU A 108 -22.29 7.11 -7.27
N LEU A 109 -21.95 7.36 -8.54
CA LEU A 109 -20.95 6.59 -9.26
C LEU A 109 -19.54 6.80 -8.66
N LEU A 110 -19.18 8.04 -8.32
CA LEU A 110 -17.93 8.36 -7.63
C LEU A 110 -17.83 7.63 -6.29
N PHE A 111 -18.90 7.62 -5.50
CA PHE A 111 -18.96 6.93 -4.23
C PHE A 111 -18.89 5.39 -4.38
N ALA A 112 -19.59 4.83 -5.38
CA ALA A 112 -19.56 3.40 -5.67
C ALA A 112 -18.18 2.93 -6.18
N SER A 113 -17.36 3.86 -6.69
CA SER A 113 -16.06 3.62 -7.33
C SER A 113 -14.86 3.95 -6.44
N LEU A 114 -14.99 3.85 -5.12
CA LEU A 114 -13.93 4.20 -4.14
C LEU A 114 -12.55 3.53 -4.38
N GLU A 115 -12.52 2.44 -5.14
CA GLU A 115 -11.30 1.69 -5.47
C GLU A 115 -10.77 1.95 -6.90
N LEU A 116 -11.34 2.91 -7.63
CA LEU A 116 -10.82 3.32 -8.95
C LEU A 116 -9.52 4.10 -8.82
N CYS A 117 -8.73 4.12 -9.90
CA CYS A 117 -7.50 4.92 -9.95
C CYS A 117 -7.80 6.42 -9.77
N ALA A 118 -6.83 7.17 -9.27
CA ALA A 118 -6.99 8.59 -8.96
C ALA A 118 -7.44 9.40 -10.18
N ASP A 119 -6.83 9.17 -11.35
CA ASP A 119 -7.14 9.88 -12.60
C ASP A 119 -8.60 9.74 -13.03
N PHE A 120 -9.21 8.57 -12.76
CA PHE A 120 -10.61 8.32 -13.12
C PHE A 120 -11.59 9.03 -12.16
N LYS A 121 -11.23 9.07 -10.88
CA LYS A 121 -11.99 9.82 -9.87
C LYS A 121 -11.96 11.30 -10.13
N ASP A 122 -10.81 11.82 -10.53
CA ASP A 122 -10.64 13.24 -10.85
C ASP A 122 -11.51 13.63 -12.06
N LYS A 123 -11.58 12.78 -13.10
CA LYS A 123 -12.47 12.99 -14.27
C LYS A 123 -13.95 12.99 -13.89
N ILE A 124 -14.40 12.06 -13.02
CA ILE A 124 -15.78 12.05 -12.52
C ILE A 124 -16.05 13.33 -11.71
N GLY A 125 -15.10 13.71 -10.85
CA GLY A 125 -15.21 14.91 -10.00
C GLY A 125 -15.24 16.20 -10.84
N GLU A 126 -14.46 16.31 -11.90
CA GLU A 126 -14.49 17.43 -12.83
C GLU A 126 -15.83 17.51 -13.59
N LEU A 127 -16.32 16.38 -14.13
CA LEU A 127 -17.59 16.33 -14.83
C LEU A 127 -18.76 16.65 -13.90
N GLN A 128 -18.74 16.16 -12.68
CA GLN A 128 -19.72 16.49 -11.63
C GLN A 128 -19.69 17.99 -11.30
N LYS A 129 -18.51 18.55 -11.15
CA LYS A 129 -18.32 19.98 -10.87
C LYS A 129 -18.81 20.86 -12.01
N ASP A 130 -18.56 20.46 -13.24
CA ASP A 130 -19.05 21.17 -14.44
C ASP A 130 -20.58 21.19 -14.48
N LEU A 131 -21.24 20.07 -14.11
CA LEU A 131 -22.71 20.00 -14.05
C LEU A 131 -23.28 20.87 -12.91
N ILE A 132 -22.71 20.80 -11.72
CA ILE A 132 -23.18 21.57 -10.54
C ILE A 132 -22.98 23.09 -10.75
N ASN A 133 -21.94 23.51 -11.48
CA ASN A 133 -21.64 24.92 -11.72
C ASN A 133 -22.34 25.48 -12.97
N ALA A 134 -23.02 24.66 -13.77
CA ALA A 134 -23.73 25.10 -14.96
C ALA A 134 -24.91 26.00 -14.60
N ARG A 135 -24.92 27.22 -15.14
CA ARG A 135 -26.02 28.17 -14.96
C ARG A 135 -26.46 28.70 -16.32
N PHE A 136 -27.77 28.72 -16.52
CA PHE A 136 -28.42 28.98 -17.82
C PHE A 136 -29.14 30.33 -17.92
N THR A 137 -28.83 31.31 -17.03
CA THR A 137 -29.41 32.65 -17.12
C THR A 137 -28.59 33.56 -18.02
N PRO A 138 -29.21 34.29 -18.98
CA PRO A 138 -28.50 35.27 -19.82
C PRO A 138 -28.11 36.47 -18.96
N ASN A 139 -26.81 36.75 -18.94
CA ASN A 139 -26.13 38.00 -18.52
C ASN A 139 -26.82 38.89 -17.50
N SER A 140 -26.48 38.76 -16.21
CA SER A 140 -26.39 39.88 -15.31
C SER A 140 -25.21 39.71 -14.35
N SER A 141 -24.39 40.72 -14.23
CA SER A 141 -23.15 40.86 -13.46
C SER A 141 -23.32 40.49 -11.99
N PRO A 142 -22.24 40.03 -11.31
CA PRO A 142 -22.30 39.66 -9.90
C PRO A 142 -22.42 40.89 -9.01
N THR A 143 -23.58 41.21 -8.54
CA THR A 143 -23.81 42.19 -7.48
C THR A 143 -24.52 41.51 -6.32
N SER A 144 -23.83 41.55 -5.20
CA SER A 144 -24.29 41.33 -3.86
C SER A 144 -25.50 42.20 -3.50
N SER A 145 -26.71 41.78 -3.78
CA SER A 145 -27.90 42.49 -3.37
C SER A 145 -29.21 41.71 -3.54
N ARG A 146 -29.31 40.51 -2.98
CA ARG A 146 -30.60 39.82 -2.87
C ARG A 146 -31.20 39.81 -1.47
N ARG A 147 -30.58 40.55 -0.54
CA ARG A 147 -31.14 40.72 0.81
C ARG A 147 -32.00 41.99 0.97
N SER A 148 -31.96 42.88 -0.02
CA SER A 148 -32.71 44.16 0.05
C SER A 148 -33.97 44.20 -0.84
N GLU A 149 -34.11 43.34 -1.84
CA GLU A 149 -35.31 43.38 -2.72
C GLU A 149 -36.53 42.69 -2.12
N PHE A 150 -36.32 41.65 -1.30
CA PHE A 150 -37.41 40.97 -0.60
C PHE A 150 -38.03 41.82 0.52
N VAL A 151 -37.26 42.76 1.06
CA VAL A 151 -37.74 43.76 2.06
C VAL A 151 -38.42 44.96 1.40
N SER A 152 -38.11 45.24 0.11
CA SER A 152 -38.74 46.35 -0.61
C SER A 152 -40.08 45.97 -1.24
N GLU A 153 -40.28 44.72 -1.68
CA GLU A 153 -41.61 44.29 -2.16
C GLU A 153 -42.61 44.17 -1.04
N LEU A 154 -42.20 43.70 0.16
CA LEU A 154 -43.07 43.70 1.35
C LEU A 154 -43.41 45.12 1.89
N LYS A 155 -42.57 46.14 1.59
CA LYS A 155 -42.89 47.52 1.98
C LYS A 155 -43.86 48.20 1.04
N VAL A 156 -43.98 47.82 -0.21
CA VAL A 156 -44.96 48.40 -1.16
C VAL A 156 -46.40 47.86 -0.92
N GLU A 157 -46.54 46.65 -0.42
CA GLU A 157 -47.86 46.12 -0.02
C GLU A 157 -48.32 46.58 1.37
N SER A 158 -47.39 47.05 2.25
CA SER A 158 -47.77 47.58 3.58
C SER A 158 -48.33 48.99 3.59
N GLU A 159 -48.27 49.76 2.49
CA GLU A 159 -48.89 51.08 2.40
C GLU A 159 -50.42 51.07 2.02
N ILE A 160 -51.04 49.88 1.80
CA ILE A 160 -52.45 49.76 1.44
C ILE A 160 -53.32 49.17 2.57
N ILE A 161 -52.69 48.71 3.71
CA ILE A 161 -53.46 48.19 4.84
C ILE A 161 -53.18 48.97 6.12
N GLU A 162 -53.57 50.23 6.16
CA GLU A 162 -53.88 50.95 7.40
C GLU A 162 -55.31 50.76 7.85
N GLU A 163 -55.74 49.51 8.03
CA GLU A 163 -56.77 49.17 9.00
C GLU A 163 -56.08 48.28 10.06
N ARG A 164 -56.06 48.79 11.29
CA ARG A 164 -55.54 48.05 12.47
C ARG A 164 -56.30 46.73 12.63
N ILE A 165 -55.83 45.70 11.96
CA ILE A 165 -56.18 44.30 12.30
C ILE A 165 -55.38 44.01 13.58
N THR A 166 -56.09 43.99 14.70
CA THR A 166 -55.56 43.41 15.95
C THR A 166 -55.42 41.91 15.71
N LEU A 167 -54.21 41.48 15.30
CA LEU A 167 -53.89 40.08 15.16
C LEU A 167 -54.10 39.40 16.52
N ASP A 168 -55.06 38.50 16.64
CA ASP A 168 -55.26 37.67 17.79
C ASP A 168 -54.38 36.43 17.68
N ILE A 169 -53.70 36.04 18.78
CA ILE A 169 -52.78 34.90 18.82
C ILE A 169 -53.52 33.59 18.53
N GLY A 170 -54.80 33.48 18.90
CA GLY A 170 -55.64 32.32 18.62
C GLY A 170 -55.92 32.11 17.13
N ASP A 171 -56.17 33.20 16.39
CA ASP A 171 -56.34 33.18 14.94
C ASP A 171 -55.03 32.78 14.23
N VAL A 172 -53.90 33.33 14.70
CA VAL A 172 -52.57 32.93 14.20
C VAL A 172 -52.31 31.48 14.47
N ALA A 173 -52.62 30.95 15.65
CA ALA A 173 -52.47 29.54 15.98
C ALA A 173 -53.28 28.60 15.08
N LEU A 174 -54.54 28.98 14.77
CA LEU A 174 -55.40 28.26 13.84
C LEU A 174 -54.88 28.25 12.42
N GLN A 175 -54.37 29.37 11.91
CA GLN A 175 -53.73 29.46 10.59
C GLN A 175 -52.44 28.67 10.53
N LEU A 176 -51.60 28.70 11.57
CA LEU A 176 -50.41 27.88 11.68
C LEU A 176 -50.74 26.37 11.63
N LYS A 177 -51.87 25.97 12.26
CA LYS A 177 -52.29 24.56 12.37
C LYS A 177 -52.93 24.02 11.10
N TYR A 178 -53.87 24.77 10.53
CA TYR A 178 -54.75 24.32 9.47
C TYR A 178 -54.60 25.05 8.15
N GLY A 179 -53.88 26.18 8.11
CA GLY A 179 -53.73 27.01 6.93
C GLY A 179 -52.96 26.35 5.79
N ASN A 180 -53.27 26.76 4.57
CA ASN A 180 -52.51 26.42 3.38
C ASN A 180 -51.14 27.11 3.39
N ASP A 181 -50.28 26.91 2.38
CA ASP A 181 -48.91 27.44 2.37
C ASP A 181 -48.81 28.98 2.41
N GLU A 182 -49.77 29.70 1.84
CA GLU A 182 -49.87 31.16 1.87
C GLU A 182 -50.38 31.68 3.24
N GLU A 183 -51.43 31.06 3.75
CA GLU A 183 -51.96 31.37 5.08
C GLU A 183 -50.93 31.08 6.17
N PHE A 184 -50.14 30.00 6.00
CA PHE A 184 -49.04 29.66 6.89
C PHE A 184 -47.93 30.75 6.88
N LYS A 185 -47.52 31.26 5.71
CA LYS A 185 -46.52 32.31 5.63
C LYS A 185 -47.01 33.59 6.29
N PHE A 186 -48.30 33.94 6.10
CA PHE A 186 -48.90 35.06 6.75
C PHE A 186 -48.96 34.88 8.27
N ALA A 187 -49.35 33.70 8.74
CA ALA A 187 -49.35 33.40 10.16
C ALA A 187 -47.96 33.42 10.82
N VAL A 188 -46.94 32.98 10.09
CA VAL A 188 -45.53 33.11 10.56
C VAL A 188 -45.12 34.56 10.68
N TRP A 189 -45.47 35.41 9.67
CA TRP A 189 -45.19 36.82 9.72
C TRP A 189 -45.96 37.46 10.89
N GLY A 190 -47.26 37.17 11.08
CA GLY A 190 -48.06 37.65 12.17
C GLY A 190 -47.53 37.29 13.55
N LEU A 191 -47.08 36.02 13.73
CA LEU A 191 -46.45 35.60 14.98
C LEU A 191 -45.14 36.32 15.26
N ASN A 192 -44.31 36.55 14.23
CA ASN A 192 -43.06 37.33 14.38
C ASN A 192 -43.32 38.78 14.79
N GLU A 193 -44.39 39.43 14.25
CA GLU A 193 -44.77 40.78 14.65
C GLU A 193 -45.32 40.80 16.07
N LEU A 194 -46.16 39.85 16.46
CA LEU A 194 -46.70 39.71 17.82
C LEU A 194 -45.59 39.53 18.86
N ILE A 195 -44.60 38.70 18.55
CA ILE A 195 -43.41 38.50 19.42
C ILE A 195 -42.55 39.76 19.46
N GLY A 196 -42.35 40.45 18.30
CA GLY A 196 -41.49 41.64 18.20
C GLY A 196 -42.10 42.88 18.87
N SER A 197 -43.44 42.98 18.91
CA SER A 197 -44.17 44.07 19.58
C SER A 197 -44.30 43.91 21.09
N GLY A 198 -43.94 42.73 21.65
CA GLY A 198 -44.08 42.45 23.06
C GLY A 198 -45.54 42.28 23.54
N ASN A 199 -46.50 42.19 22.61
CA ASN A 199 -47.90 42.09 22.92
C ASN A 199 -48.40 40.68 23.30
N VAL A 200 -47.50 39.69 23.19
CA VAL A 200 -47.79 38.30 23.50
C VAL A 200 -46.93 37.83 24.66
N SER A 201 -47.59 37.37 25.73
CA SER A 201 -46.87 36.73 26.86
C SER A 201 -46.48 35.28 26.56
N HIS A 202 -45.46 34.79 27.26
CA HIS A 202 -45.06 33.38 27.17
C HIS A 202 -46.14 32.38 27.61
N GLU A 203 -47.02 32.83 28.49
CA GLU A 203 -48.18 32.07 28.93
C GLU A 203 -49.16 31.88 27.81
N MET A 204 -49.48 32.91 27.04
CA MET A 204 -50.36 32.85 25.85
C MET A 204 -49.81 31.92 24.78
N ILE A 205 -48.48 31.96 24.47
CA ILE A 205 -47.82 31.03 23.52
C ILE A 205 -47.98 29.59 23.99
N SER A 206 -47.93 29.38 25.29
CA SER A 206 -48.04 28.08 25.90
C SER A 206 -49.50 27.56 25.94
N GLU A 207 -50.47 28.43 26.23
CA GLU A 207 -51.91 28.11 26.28
C GLU A 207 -52.47 27.76 24.90
N GLU A 208 -52.07 28.48 23.86
CA GLU A 208 -52.45 28.20 22.47
C GLU A 208 -51.65 27.04 21.85
N GLY A 209 -50.72 26.45 22.55
CA GLY A 209 -49.95 25.29 22.09
C GLY A 209 -49.14 25.54 20.83
N ILE A 210 -48.57 26.72 20.65
CA ILE A 210 -47.84 27.15 19.45
C ILE A 210 -46.63 26.22 19.18
N ILE A 211 -45.84 25.85 20.21
CA ILE A 211 -44.67 24.99 20.06
C ILE A 211 -45.06 23.61 19.49
N PRO A 212 -46.00 22.87 20.04
CA PRO A 212 -46.51 21.61 19.45
C PRO A 212 -47.01 21.76 18.01
N ILE A 213 -47.72 22.86 17.69
CA ILE A 213 -48.21 23.14 16.33
C ILE A 213 -47.05 23.28 15.35
N LEU A 214 -46.02 24.04 15.72
CA LEU A 214 -44.84 24.22 14.88
C LEU A 214 -44.07 22.92 14.64
N PHE A 215 -43.92 22.07 15.64
CA PHE A 215 -43.25 20.78 15.46
C PHE A 215 -44.08 19.81 14.60
N ASN A 216 -45.41 19.82 14.72
CA ASN A 216 -46.30 19.07 13.83
C ASN A 216 -46.15 19.55 12.38
N ARG A 217 -46.05 20.86 12.17
CA ARG A 217 -45.79 21.45 10.85
C ARG A 217 -44.39 21.08 10.32
N LEU A 218 -43.39 21.09 11.14
CA LEU A 218 -42.02 20.66 10.75
C LEU A 218 -42.01 19.23 10.19
N GLY A 219 -42.85 18.34 10.72
CA GLY A 219 -43.03 16.96 10.23
C GLY A 219 -43.80 16.84 8.92
N SER A 220 -44.72 17.74 8.62
CA SER A 220 -45.71 17.65 7.53
C SER A 220 -45.51 18.65 6.39
N SER A 221 -44.76 19.72 6.60
CA SER A 221 -44.58 20.82 5.64
C SER A 221 -43.68 20.47 4.43
N LYS A 222 -43.91 21.20 3.33
CA LYS A 222 -43.03 21.23 2.17
C LYS A 222 -41.67 21.82 2.56
N GLN A 223 -40.66 21.56 1.74
CA GLN A 223 -39.27 21.91 1.98
C GLN A 223 -39.04 23.41 2.32
N ASP A 224 -39.67 24.29 1.56
CA ASP A 224 -39.49 25.76 1.67
C ASP A 224 -39.95 26.37 3.00
N ASN A 225 -40.86 25.72 3.73
CA ASN A 225 -41.40 26.24 4.98
C ASN A 225 -40.69 25.70 6.24
N ARG A 226 -39.85 24.61 6.12
CA ARG A 226 -39.27 23.95 7.30
C ARG A 226 -38.17 24.78 7.97
N SER A 227 -37.33 25.41 7.19
CA SER A 227 -36.27 26.31 7.71
C SER A 227 -36.91 27.49 8.48
N THR A 228 -37.99 28.06 7.94
CA THR A 228 -38.74 29.14 8.57
C THR A 228 -39.40 28.72 9.89
N VAL A 229 -39.94 27.47 9.93
CA VAL A 229 -40.51 26.89 11.18
C VAL A 229 -39.40 26.77 12.23
N ILE A 230 -38.21 26.27 11.87
CA ILE A 230 -37.13 26.12 12.83
C ILE A 230 -36.63 27.49 13.33
N GLN A 231 -36.52 28.48 12.45
CA GLN A 231 -36.18 29.83 12.84
C GLN A 231 -37.18 30.43 13.86
N LEU A 232 -38.44 30.18 13.64
CA LEU A 232 -39.49 30.62 14.55
C LEU A 232 -39.41 29.92 15.92
N ILE A 233 -39.20 28.58 15.92
CA ILE A 233 -38.99 27.83 17.15
C ILE A 233 -37.75 28.33 17.89
N ARG A 234 -36.68 28.64 17.16
CA ARG A 234 -35.46 29.17 17.73
C ARG A 234 -35.66 30.53 18.39
N ARG A 235 -36.42 31.42 17.75
CA ARG A 235 -36.80 32.70 18.32
C ARG A 235 -37.62 32.52 19.59
N LEU A 236 -38.66 31.69 19.59
CA LEU A 236 -39.46 31.38 20.77
C LEU A 236 -38.63 30.81 21.94
N ALA A 237 -37.66 29.95 21.62
CA ALA A 237 -36.77 29.39 22.64
C ALA A 237 -35.77 30.40 23.21
N SER A 238 -35.44 31.46 22.45
CA SER A 238 -34.54 32.53 22.91
C SER A 238 -35.25 33.54 23.84
N GLU A 239 -36.55 33.70 23.70
CA GLU A 239 -37.35 34.66 24.45
C GLU A 239 -37.62 34.25 25.90
N SER A 240 -37.71 32.92 26.19
CA SER A 240 -38.08 32.42 27.50
C SER A 240 -37.39 31.10 27.84
N ALA A 241 -36.93 30.98 29.10
CA ALA A 241 -36.38 29.72 29.63
C ALA A 241 -37.43 28.60 29.65
N ASP A 242 -38.70 28.88 29.92
CA ASP A 242 -39.81 27.93 29.89
C ASP A 242 -40.06 27.35 28.50
N ASN A 243 -40.06 28.23 27.48
CA ASN A 243 -40.16 27.80 26.10
C ASN A 243 -38.97 26.96 25.67
N LYS A 244 -37.75 27.34 26.11
CA LYS A 244 -36.51 26.59 25.84
C LYS A 244 -36.58 25.18 26.43
N GLU A 245 -37.13 25.02 27.64
CA GLU A 245 -37.36 23.72 28.25
C GLU A 245 -38.39 22.88 27.52
N LYS A 246 -39.51 23.47 27.06
CA LYS A 246 -40.56 22.80 26.28
C LYS A 246 -40.03 22.31 24.92
N VAL A 247 -39.24 23.16 24.21
CA VAL A 247 -38.59 22.79 22.94
C VAL A 247 -37.55 21.68 23.16
N ALA A 248 -36.99 21.57 24.35
CA ALA A 248 -35.98 20.56 24.71
C ALA A 248 -36.57 19.17 25.01
N ASP A 249 -37.85 18.92 24.71
CA ASP A 249 -38.44 17.60 24.84
C ASP A 249 -37.77 16.56 23.93
N ALA A 250 -37.77 15.30 24.36
CA ALA A 250 -37.05 14.24 23.66
C ALA A 250 -37.58 13.95 22.25
N GLU A 251 -38.89 14.07 22.05
CA GLU A 251 -39.56 13.88 20.76
C GLU A 251 -39.19 15.02 19.81
N TYR A 252 -39.25 16.26 20.26
CA TYR A 252 -38.86 17.44 19.47
C TYR A 252 -37.37 17.48 19.12
N LEU A 253 -36.52 17.10 20.05
CA LEU A 253 -35.08 16.94 19.78
C LEU A 253 -34.83 15.86 18.68
N SER A 254 -35.59 14.76 18.69
CA SER A 254 -35.49 13.73 17.67
C SER A 254 -35.93 14.25 16.28
N MET A 255 -36.97 15.12 16.23
CA MET A 255 -37.41 15.76 15.00
C MET A 255 -36.35 16.73 14.46
N LEU A 256 -35.74 17.54 15.33
CA LEU A 256 -34.63 18.43 14.94
C LEU A 256 -33.40 17.68 14.45
N VAL A 257 -33.08 16.53 15.08
CA VAL A 257 -31.98 15.68 14.59
C VAL A 257 -32.27 15.11 13.19
N LYS A 258 -33.52 14.77 12.88
CA LYS A 258 -33.94 14.38 11.53
C LYS A 258 -33.75 15.52 10.52
N SER A 259 -33.95 16.78 10.93
CA SER A 259 -33.72 17.94 10.06
C SER A 259 -32.25 18.11 9.67
N LEU A 260 -31.27 17.57 10.44
CA LEU A 260 -29.87 17.56 10.07
C LEU A 260 -29.57 16.74 8.80
N THR A 261 -30.46 15.82 8.39
CA THR A 261 -30.29 14.98 7.20
C THR A 261 -30.93 15.56 5.93
N ARG A 262 -31.58 16.71 6.05
CA ARG A 262 -32.35 17.33 4.97
C ARG A 262 -31.54 18.39 4.21
N ASP A 263 -32.22 19.39 3.65
CA ASP A 263 -31.57 20.46 2.87
C ASP A 263 -30.60 21.35 3.68
N VAL A 264 -29.81 22.16 2.99
CA VAL A 264 -28.74 22.98 3.59
C VAL A 264 -29.29 24.03 4.55
N GLU A 265 -30.39 24.70 4.20
CA GLU A 265 -30.95 25.77 5.02
C GLU A 265 -31.61 25.22 6.27
N GLU A 266 -32.43 24.16 6.12
CA GLU A 266 -33.06 23.47 7.25
C GLU A 266 -31.98 22.92 8.23
N ARG A 267 -30.92 22.32 7.69
CA ARG A 267 -29.79 21.78 8.47
C ARG A 267 -29.06 22.85 9.26
N ARG A 268 -28.81 24.02 8.64
CA ARG A 268 -28.15 25.16 9.28
C ARG A 268 -28.96 25.69 10.46
N GLU A 269 -30.26 25.87 10.28
CA GLU A 269 -31.12 26.34 11.36
C GLU A 269 -31.29 25.30 12.46
N ALA A 270 -31.45 24.01 12.10
CA ALA A 270 -31.60 22.93 13.06
C ALA A 270 -30.35 22.79 13.95
N VAL A 271 -29.13 22.82 13.37
CA VAL A 271 -27.91 22.73 14.19
C VAL A 271 -27.74 23.96 15.07
N GLY A 272 -28.16 25.14 14.58
CA GLY A 272 -28.15 26.38 15.37
C GLY A 272 -29.07 26.29 16.59
N LEU A 273 -30.31 25.81 16.40
CA LEU A 273 -31.26 25.61 17.50
C LEU A 273 -30.78 24.54 18.48
N LEU A 274 -30.24 23.40 18.00
CA LEU A 274 -29.70 22.36 18.86
C LEU A 274 -28.50 22.88 19.70
N LEU A 275 -27.68 23.77 19.14
CA LEU A 275 -26.59 24.42 19.86
C LEU A 275 -27.14 25.32 20.96
N ASP A 276 -28.12 26.16 20.67
CA ASP A 276 -28.74 27.05 21.67
C ASP A 276 -29.43 26.27 22.81
N LEU A 277 -30.05 25.11 22.49
CA LEU A 277 -30.63 24.20 23.47
C LEU A 277 -29.56 23.46 24.30
N SER A 278 -28.34 23.30 23.80
CA SER A 278 -27.27 22.58 24.48
C SER A 278 -26.77 23.24 25.78
N ASP A 279 -27.16 24.47 26.07
CA ASP A 279 -26.91 25.09 27.39
C ASP A 279 -27.58 24.29 28.52
N LEU A 280 -28.71 23.65 28.23
CA LEU A 280 -29.39 22.79 29.18
C LEU A 280 -28.66 21.44 29.33
N THR A 281 -28.21 21.14 30.55
CA THR A 281 -27.44 19.92 30.83
C THR A 281 -28.20 18.63 30.48
N ALA A 282 -29.52 18.63 30.63
CA ALA A 282 -30.39 17.52 30.27
C ALA A 282 -30.37 17.24 28.76
N VAL A 283 -30.31 18.30 27.94
CA VAL A 283 -30.29 18.20 26.47
C VAL A 283 -29.00 17.54 26.00
N LYS A 284 -27.84 17.87 26.54
CA LYS A 284 -26.57 17.24 26.20
C LYS A 284 -26.60 15.71 26.30
N ARG A 285 -27.23 15.19 27.33
CA ARG A 285 -27.38 13.74 27.55
C ARG A 285 -28.45 13.13 26.63
N ARG A 286 -29.52 13.85 26.33
CA ARG A 286 -30.59 13.41 25.42
C ARG A 286 -30.10 13.32 24.00
N LEU A 287 -29.42 14.37 23.49
CA LEU A 287 -28.89 14.43 22.13
C LEU A 287 -27.88 13.30 21.86
N GLY A 288 -26.99 12.99 22.81
CA GLY A 288 -26.07 11.89 22.67
C GLY A 288 -26.70 10.49 22.57
N ARG A 289 -27.96 10.34 23.00
CA ARG A 289 -28.73 9.09 22.92
C ARG A 289 -29.59 8.99 21.66
N ILE A 290 -29.83 10.10 20.96
CA ILE A 290 -30.62 10.09 19.72
C ILE A 290 -29.78 9.48 18.63
N GLN A 291 -30.29 8.38 18.05
CA GLN A 291 -29.58 7.65 17.01
C GLN A 291 -29.24 8.55 15.81
N GLY A 292 -28.00 8.54 15.40
CA GLY A 292 -27.49 9.30 14.26
C GLY A 292 -27.11 10.75 14.58
N CYS A 293 -27.49 11.33 15.72
CA CYS A 293 -27.19 12.73 16.04
C CYS A 293 -25.68 13.04 15.96
N ILE A 294 -24.85 12.31 16.69
CA ILE A 294 -23.40 12.53 16.73
C ILE A 294 -22.77 12.28 15.37
N VAL A 295 -23.21 11.23 14.67
CA VAL A 295 -22.67 10.89 13.33
C VAL A 295 -22.95 12.03 12.34
N MET A 296 -24.16 12.59 12.36
CA MET A 296 -24.54 13.70 11.49
C MET A 296 -23.75 14.99 11.83
N LEU A 297 -23.58 15.29 13.11
CA LEU A 297 -22.78 16.43 13.53
C LEU A 297 -21.29 16.31 13.11
N VAL A 298 -20.73 15.10 13.20
CA VAL A 298 -19.34 14.83 12.75
C VAL A 298 -19.26 14.95 11.22
N ALA A 299 -20.26 14.44 10.48
CA ALA A 299 -20.30 14.60 9.03
C ALA A 299 -20.38 16.07 8.61
N MET A 300 -21.11 16.90 9.36
CA MET A 300 -21.22 18.34 9.09
C MET A 300 -19.90 19.10 9.31
N LEU A 301 -19.00 18.62 10.17
CA LEU A 301 -17.65 19.24 10.34
C LEU A 301 -16.84 19.24 9.05
N ASN A 302 -17.03 18.22 8.22
CA ASN A 302 -16.32 18.02 6.96
C ASN A 302 -17.16 18.44 5.74
N GLY A 303 -18.31 19.07 5.98
CA GLY A 303 -19.21 19.50 4.91
C GLY A 303 -18.84 20.89 4.37
N ASP A 304 -19.40 21.23 3.21
CA ASP A 304 -19.10 22.47 2.47
C ASP A 304 -19.72 23.75 3.08
N ASP A 305 -20.63 23.61 4.07
CA ASP A 305 -21.26 24.74 4.73
C ASP A 305 -20.49 25.20 5.98
N PRO A 306 -19.72 26.30 5.92
CA PRO A 306 -18.89 26.77 7.02
C PRO A 306 -19.67 27.18 8.27
N VAL A 307 -20.92 27.66 8.12
CA VAL A 307 -21.78 28.05 9.25
C VAL A 307 -22.30 26.82 9.99
N ALA A 308 -22.77 25.83 9.24
CA ALA A 308 -23.24 24.57 9.81
C ALA A 308 -22.06 23.80 10.47
N ALA A 309 -20.89 23.74 9.82
CA ALA A 309 -19.70 23.12 10.36
C ALA A 309 -19.23 23.78 11.67
N HIS A 310 -19.25 25.11 11.73
CA HIS A 310 -18.89 25.86 12.93
C HIS A 310 -19.84 25.57 14.11
N ASN A 311 -21.16 25.60 13.86
CA ASN A 311 -22.17 25.30 14.87
C ASN A 311 -22.12 23.84 15.31
N ALA A 312 -21.94 22.89 14.37
CA ALA A 312 -21.74 21.47 14.69
C ALA A 312 -20.50 21.26 15.57
N GLY A 313 -19.40 21.94 15.28
CA GLY A 313 -18.18 21.89 16.10
C GLY A 313 -18.38 22.38 17.52
N LYS A 314 -19.09 23.50 17.68
CA LYS A 314 -19.47 24.05 19.01
C LYS A 314 -20.38 23.08 19.76
N LEU A 315 -21.38 22.53 19.08
CA LEU A 315 -22.31 21.57 19.69
C LEU A 315 -21.62 20.26 20.11
N LEU A 316 -20.77 19.70 19.26
CA LEU A 316 -19.93 18.54 19.62
C LEU A 316 -19.06 18.84 20.83
N ASN A 317 -18.43 20.01 20.89
CA ASN A 317 -17.66 20.42 22.07
C ASN A 317 -18.53 20.50 23.34
N ALA A 318 -19.73 21.06 23.26
CA ALA A 318 -20.67 21.11 24.36
C ALA A 318 -21.12 19.71 24.81
N LEU A 319 -21.37 18.80 23.86
CA LEU A 319 -21.77 17.42 24.11
C LEU A 319 -20.62 16.57 24.68
N SER A 320 -19.37 16.89 24.37
CA SER A 320 -18.19 16.13 24.78
C SER A 320 -17.94 16.12 26.29
N SER A 321 -18.56 17.02 27.04
CA SER A 321 -18.54 17.00 28.51
C SER A 321 -19.10 15.72 29.14
N ASN A 322 -19.85 14.90 28.36
CA ASN A 322 -20.30 13.58 28.75
C ASN A 322 -19.38 12.50 28.13
N THR A 323 -18.82 11.64 28.95
CA THR A 323 -17.89 10.57 28.53
C THR A 323 -18.51 9.62 27.52
N GLN A 324 -19.80 9.30 27.64
CA GLN A 324 -20.50 8.42 26.70
C GLN A 324 -20.63 9.09 25.31
N ASN A 325 -20.94 10.38 25.27
CA ASN A 325 -20.97 11.13 24.03
C ASN A 325 -19.59 11.20 23.37
N ALA A 326 -18.51 11.38 24.15
CA ALA A 326 -17.15 11.37 23.64
C ALA A 326 -16.78 10.01 23.01
N LEU A 327 -17.28 8.90 23.55
CA LEU A 327 -17.11 7.58 22.95
C LEU A 327 -17.85 7.47 21.61
N HIS A 328 -19.12 7.91 21.55
CA HIS A 328 -19.88 7.91 20.30
C HIS A 328 -19.25 8.84 19.24
N MET A 329 -18.63 9.96 19.65
CA MET A 329 -17.87 10.83 18.76
C MET A 329 -16.65 10.12 18.18
N ALA A 330 -15.94 9.36 19.02
CA ALA A 330 -14.80 8.56 18.57
C ALA A 330 -15.22 7.43 17.62
N GLU A 331 -16.35 6.75 17.89
CA GLU A 331 -16.96 5.76 16.99
C GLU A 331 -17.36 6.37 15.63
N ALA A 332 -17.73 7.65 15.61
CA ALA A 332 -18.02 8.42 14.40
C ALA A 332 -16.77 9.01 13.72
N GLY A 333 -15.57 8.76 14.25
CA GLY A 333 -14.30 9.25 13.69
C GLY A 333 -13.85 10.62 14.20
N TYR A 334 -14.48 11.19 15.23
CA TYR A 334 -14.09 12.45 15.85
C TYR A 334 -13.41 12.22 17.20
N PHE A 335 -12.08 12.22 17.20
CA PHE A 335 -11.26 11.77 18.33
C PHE A 335 -10.84 12.84 19.33
N LYS A 336 -10.95 14.13 19.00
CA LYS A 336 -10.50 15.24 19.88
C LYS A 336 -10.99 15.13 21.31
N PRO A 337 -12.29 14.86 21.61
CA PRO A 337 -12.75 14.70 22.97
C PRO A 337 -12.15 13.50 23.69
N LEU A 338 -11.98 12.38 22.98
CA LEU A 338 -11.34 11.19 23.53
C LEU A 338 -9.91 11.50 23.97
N VAL A 339 -9.14 12.17 23.11
CA VAL A 339 -7.76 12.59 23.41
C VAL A 339 -7.71 13.55 24.59
N GLN A 340 -8.67 14.48 24.68
CA GLN A 340 -8.76 15.40 25.81
C GLN A 340 -8.99 14.65 27.14
N TYR A 341 -9.87 13.65 27.15
CA TYR A 341 -10.06 12.80 28.33
C TYR A 341 -8.81 11.98 28.67
N LEU A 342 -8.05 11.51 27.69
CA LEU A 342 -6.76 10.84 27.96
C LEU A 342 -5.74 11.78 28.63
N LYS A 343 -5.74 13.07 28.26
CA LYS A 343 -4.84 14.09 28.83
C LYS A 343 -5.26 14.52 30.24
N GLU A 344 -6.51 14.90 30.40
CA GLU A 344 -7.00 15.64 31.57
C GLU A 344 -8.07 14.91 32.39
N GLY A 345 -8.61 13.82 31.91
CA GLY A 345 -9.69 13.08 32.55
C GLY A 345 -9.26 12.41 33.87
N SER A 346 -10.25 11.97 34.66
CA SER A 346 -10.02 11.11 35.82
C SER A 346 -9.39 9.77 35.39
N ASP A 347 -8.76 9.06 36.34
CA ASP A 347 -8.18 7.73 36.05
C ASP A 347 -9.19 6.76 35.43
N MET A 348 -10.44 6.78 35.91
CA MET A 348 -11.52 5.95 35.34
C MET A 348 -11.87 6.36 33.89
N SER A 349 -11.96 7.67 33.62
CA SER A 349 -12.21 8.18 32.27
C SER A 349 -11.08 7.83 31.32
N LYS A 350 -9.83 7.96 31.76
CA LYS A 350 -8.64 7.57 30.99
C LYS A 350 -8.66 6.08 30.62
N ILE A 351 -8.95 5.20 31.59
CA ILE A 351 -9.06 3.76 31.36
C ILE A 351 -10.18 3.45 30.38
N LEU A 352 -11.33 4.10 30.55
CA LEU A 352 -12.48 3.92 29.66
C LEU A 352 -12.13 4.30 28.21
N MET A 353 -11.51 5.48 27.99
CA MET A 353 -11.12 5.96 26.66
C MET A 353 -10.03 5.09 26.02
N ALA A 354 -9.02 4.68 26.80
CA ALA A 354 -7.98 3.78 26.31
C ALA A 354 -8.55 2.39 25.95
N THR A 355 -9.49 1.87 26.75
CA THR A 355 -10.14 0.59 26.47
C THR A 355 -11.01 0.66 25.22
N ALA A 356 -11.76 1.75 25.04
CA ALA A 356 -12.54 1.99 23.83
C ALA A 356 -11.62 2.03 22.59
N LEU A 357 -10.54 2.82 22.64
CA LEU A 357 -9.58 2.92 21.56
C LEU A 357 -8.91 1.58 21.21
N SER A 358 -8.71 0.71 22.19
CA SER A 358 -8.13 -0.62 21.97
C SER A 358 -9.04 -1.57 21.21
N ARG A 359 -10.37 -1.37 21.29
CA ARG A 359 -11.41 -2.23 20.70
C ARG A 359 -11.97 -1.71 19.40
N MET A 360 -11.78 -0.42 19.11
CA MET A 360 -12.26 0.19 17.87
C MET A 360 -11.48 -0.35 16.66
N GLU A 361 -12.19 -0.67 15.59
CA GLU A 361 -11.63 -0.87 14.26
C GLU A 361 -11.41 0.50 13.61
N ILE A 362 -10.20 1.01 13.71
CA ILE A 362 -9.83 2.33 13.19
C ILE A 362 -9.01 2.20 11.92
N THR A 363 -9.28 3.10 10.96
CA THR A 363 -8.52 3.20 9.71
C THR A 363 -7.14 3.82 9.95
N ASP A 364 -6.23 3.69 9.00
CA ASP A 364 -4.90 4.30 9.11
C ASP A 364 -4.97 5.83 9.18
N GLN A 365 -5.92 6.45 8.48
CA GLN A 365 -6.18 7.89 8.59
C GLN A 365 -6.60 8.28 10.02
N CYS A 366 -7.45 7.50 10.66
CA CYS A 366 -7.84 7.73 12.06
C CYS A 366 -6.66 7.52 13.02
N ARG A 367 -5.80 6.53 12.76
CA ARG A 367 -4.55 6.31 13.55
C ARG A 367 -3.60 7.49 13.41
N ALA A 368 -3.48 8.07 12.21
CA ALA A 368 -2.67 9.26 11.97
C ALA A 368 -3.21 10.45 12.77
N SER A 369 -4.51 10.73 12.64
CA SER A 369 -5.17 11.83 13.36
C SER A 369 -5.02 11.71 14.88
N LEU A 370 -5.23 10.49 15.44
CA LEU A 370 -5.01 10.24 16.86
C LEU A 370 -3.56 10.50 17.30
N GLY A 371 -2.60 10.13 16.46
CA GLY A 371 -1.18 10.41 16.71
C GLY A 371 -0.87 11.90 16.68
N GLU A 372 -1.46 12.64 15.74
CA GLU A 372 -1.32 14.11 15.59
C GLU A 372 -2.00 14.88 16.72
N ASP A 373 -3.19 14.46 17.13
CA ASP A 373 -3.91 15.02 18.27
C ASP A 373 -3.20 14.78 19.61
N GLY A 374 -2.16 13.93 19.62
CA GLY A 374 -1.31 13.66 20.77
C GLY A 374 -1.90 12.64 21.74
N ALA A 375 -2.54 11.57 21.24
CA ALA A 375 -3.04 10.46 22.06
C ALA A 375 -1.92 9.58 22.64
N ILE A 376 -0.75 9.51 21.97
CA ILE A 376 0.34 8.58 22.34
C ILE A 376 0.96 8.93 23.67
N GLU A 377 1.30 10.18 23.91
CA GLU A 377 1.99 10.61 25.13
C GLU A 377 1.19 10.32 26.43
N PRO A 378 -0.09 10.68 26.56
CA PRO A 378 -0.88 10.33 27.74
C PRO A 378 -1.04 8.81 27.92
N LEU A 379 -1.15 8.02 26.83
CA LEU A 379 -1.19 6.56 26.92
C LEU A 379 0.14 5.99 27.45
N VAL A 380 1.29 6.51 26.99
CA VAL A 380 2.61 6.11 27.51
C VAL A 380 2.75 6.49 28.99
N LYS A 381 2.25 7.66 29.40
CA LYS A 381 2.20 8.06 30.81
C LYS A 381 1.33 7.12 31.65
N MET A 382 0.15 6.73 31.14
CA MET A 382 -0.72 5.73 31.79
C MET A 382 -0.03 4.37 31.94
N PHE A 383 0.72 3.94 30.94
CA PHE A 383 1.51 2.70 30.99
C PHE A 383 2.61 2.78 32.03
N ASN A 384 3.35 3.86 32.14
CA ASN A 384 4.49 4.00 33.05
C ASN A 384 4.04 4.08 34.52
N SER A 385 3.03 4.90 34.82
CA SER A 385 2.65 5.27 36.18
C SER A 385 1.32 4.69 36.68
N GLY A 386 0.53 4.07 35.81
CA GLY A 386 -0.82 3.59 36.11
C GLY A 386 -0.86 2.27 36.92
N LYS A 387 -2.03 1.96 37.46
CA LYS A 387 -2.37 0.64 37.99
C LYS A 387 -2.42 -0.41 36.90
N LEU A 388 -2.49 -1.69 37.25
CA LEU A 388 -2.48 -2.81 36.29
C LEU A 388 -3.52 -2.66 35.14
N GLU A 389 -4.75 -2.33 35.48
CA GLU A 389 -5.83 -2.13 34.49
C GLU A 389 -5.54 -0.96 33.55
N SER A 390 -5.05 0.16 34.10
CA SER A 390 -4.62 1.32 33.33
C SER A 390 -3.48 0.98 32.37
N LYS A 391 -2.49 0.20 32.83
CA LYS A 391 -1.37 -0.27 32.03
C LYS A 391 -1.83 -1.15 30.87
N LEU A 392 -2.74 -2.08 31.14
CA LEU A 392 -3.27 -3.00 30.12
C LEU A 392 -4.06 -2.24 29.05
N SER A 393 -4.99 -1.36 29.47
CA SER A 393 -5.80 -0.55 28.56
C SER A 393 -4.90 0.35 27.69
N ALA A 394 -3.90 0.98 28.28
CA ALA A 394 -2.95 1.84 27.57
C ALA A 394 -2.11 1.04 26.57
N LEU A 395 -1.56 -0.12 26.96
CA LEU A 395 -0.77 -0.96 26.05
C LEU A 395 -1.59 -1.47 24.86
N ASN A 396 -2.82 -1.92 25.11
CA ASN A 396 -3.70 -2.38 24.03
C ASN A 396 -4.05 -1.24 23.06
N ALA A 397 -4.31 -0.03 23.56
CA ALA A 397 -4.52 1.16 22.72
C ALA A 397 -3.26 1.53 21.93
N LEU A 398 -2.09 1.53 22.58
CA LEU A 398 -0.81 1.78 21.92
C LEU A 398 -0.48 0.70 20.87
N GLN A 399 -0.85 -0.56 21.14
CA GLN A 399 -0.73 -1.64 20.15
C GLN A 399 -1.57 -1.36 18.90
N ASN A 400 -2.80 -0.87 19.06
CA ASN A 400 -3.64 -0.49 17.91
C ASN A 400 -3.02 0.69 17.13
N LEU A 401 -2.56 1.74 17.83
CA LEU A 401 -1.94 2.92 17.20
C LEU A 401 -0.57 2.61 16.54
N SER A 402 0.18 1.63 17.06
CA SER A 402 1.50 1.25 16.55
C SER A 402 1.46 0.53 15.18
N VAL A 403 0.28 0.22 14.65
CA VAL A 403 0.13 -0.35 13.30
C VAL A 403 0.62 0.62 12.23
N LEU A 404 0.43 1.92 12.45
CA LEU A 404 0.82 2.98 11.51
C LEU A 404 2.28 3.40 11.73
N THR A 405 3.05 3.48 10.64
CA THR A 405 4.50 3.77 10.67
C THR A 405 4.82 5.16 11.23
N GLU A 406 4.01 6.16 10.93
CA GLU A 406 4.16 7.52 11.42
C GLU A 406 4.05 7.59 12.95
N ASN A 407 3.18 6.77 13.53
CA ASN A 407 3.02 6.67 14.97
C ASN A 407 4.18 5.97 15.66
N ILE A 408 4.93 5.10 14.96
CA ILE A 408 6.12 4.44 15.50
C ILE A 408 7.17 5.47 15.91
N GLN A 409 7.41 6.49 15.11
CA GLN A 409 8.35 7.55 15.45
C GLN A 409 7.92 8.31 16.72
N ARG A 410 6.63 8.63 16.83
CA ARG A 410 6.07 9.28 18.03
C ARG A 410 6.21 8.40 19.28
N LEU A 411 6.00 7.08 19.13
CA LEU A 411 6.20 6.10 20.21
C LEU A 411 7.66 6.07 20.67
N VAL A 412 8.62 6.04 19.76
CA VAL A 412 10.05 6.04 20.12
C VAL A 412 10.42 7.34 20.83
N HIS A 413 9.98 8.49 20.32
CA HIS A 413 10.24 9.79 20.96
C HIS A 413 9.61 9.91 22.36
N SER A 414 8.50 9.22 22.62
CA SER A 414 7.89 9.18 23.96
C SER A 414 8.69 8.38 24.99
N GLY A 415 9.80 7.73 24.60
CA GLY A 415 10.67 6.95 25.45
C GLY A 415 10.12 5.60 25.90
N ILE A 416 9.13 5.06 25.19
CA ILE A 416 8.43 3.80 25.58
C ILE A 416 9.31 2.56 25.51
N VAL A 417 10.38 2.54 24.70
CA VAL A 417 11.20 1.33 24.41
C VAL A 417 11.77 0.71 25.69
N VAL A 418 12.39 1.52 26.55
CA VAL A 418 13.01 1.02 27.80
C VAL A 418 11.98 0.45 28.76
N PRO A 419 10.85 1.12 29.06
CA PRO A 419 9.78 0.54 29.89
C PRO A 419 9.20 -0.76 29.34
N LEU A 420 9.05 -0.90 28.01
CA LEU A 420 8.57 -2.15 27.39
C LEU A 420 9.57 -3.31 27.59
N LEU A 421 10.87 -3.07 27.42
CA LEU A 421 11.90 -4.07 27.68
C LEU A 421 11.94 -4.46 29.17
N GLN A 422 11.88 -3.50 30.08
CA GLN A 422 11.83 -3.77 31.54
C GLN A 422 10.62 -4.63 31.90
N LEU A 423 9.45 -4.36 31.27
CA LEU A 423 8.26 -5.17 31.47
C LEU A 423 8.46 -6.62 31.02
N LEU A 424 9.12 -6.84 29.87
CA LEU A 424 9.38 -8.19 29.36
C LEU A 424 10.32 -8.99 30.24
N PHE A 425 11.27 -8.35 30.96
CA PHE A 425 12.14 -8.99 31.93
C PHE A 425 11.45 -9.26 33.29
N SER A 426 10.28 -8.66 33.53
CA SER A 426 9.58 -8.85 34.79
C SER A 426 9.05 -10.29 34.92
N VAL A 427 9.37 -10.95 36.04
CA VAL A 427 8.93 -12.33 36.33
C VAL A 427 7.67 -12.39 37.20
N THR A 428 7.08 -11.24 37.54
CA THR A 428 5.87 -11.21 38.36
C THR A 428 4.65 -11.71 37.58
N SER A 429 3.92 -12.67 38.10
CA SER A 429 2.72 -13.28 37.48
C SER A 429 1.66 -12.25 37.15
N VAL A 430 1.54 -11.18 37.93
CA VAL A 430 0.56 -10.10 37.70
C VAL A 430 0.79 -9.33 36.39
N LEU A 431 2.03 -9.28 35.92
CA LEU A 431 2.39 -8.54 34.71
C LEU A 431 2.43 -9.42 33.46
N MET A 432 2.10 -10.70 33.55
CA MET A 432 2.16 -11.64 32.41
C MET A 432 1.24 -11.23 31.26
N THR A 433 0.04 -10.73 31.58
CA THR A 433 -0.95 -10.26 30.59
C THR A 433 -0.48 -9.04 29.80
N LEU A 434 0.46 -8.26 30.33
CA LEU A 434 1.01 -7.06 29.68
C LEU A 434 2.15 -7.37 28.71
N ARG A 435 2.78 -8.55 28.82
CA ARG A 435 3.99 -8.89 28.05
C ARG A 435 3.70 -9.09 26.56
N GLU A 436 2.54 -9.64 26.23
CA GLU A 436 2.17 -9.89 24.83
C GLU A 436 1.96 -8.59 24.05
N PRO A 437 1.09 -7.64 24.48
CA PRO A 437 0.96 -6.36 23.77
C PRO A 437 2.27 -5.56 23.78
N ALA A 438 3.08 -5.63 24.84
CA ALA A 438 4.38 -4.98 24.91
C ALA A 438 5.34 -5.52 23.82
N SER A 439 5.42 -6.85 23.66
CA SER A 439 6.25 -7.47 22.64
C SER A 439 5.79 -7.14 21.22
N ALA A 440 4.46 -7.07 21.01
CA ALA A 440 3.90 -6.69 19.72
C ALA A 440 4.24 -5.23 19.33
N ILE A 441 4.17 -4.31 20.28
CA ILE A 441 4.59 -2.90 20.07
C ILE A 441 6.09 -2.85 19.73
N LEU A 442 6.93 -3.55 20.49
CA LEU A 442 8.37 -3.62 20.23
C LEU A 442 8.69 -4.18 18.84
N ALA A 443 7.96 -5.20 18.39
CA ALA A 443 8.14 -5.79 17.06
C ALA A 443 7.85 -4.78 15.94
N ARG A 444 6.90 -3.88 16.15
CA ARG A 444 6.58 -2.81 15.20
C ARG A 444 7.58 -1.66 15.27
N ILE A 445 7.97 -1.24 16.47
CA ILE A 445 9.01 -0.22 16.68
C ILE A 445 10.33 -0.66 16.02
N ALA A 446 10.63 -1.97 16.07
CA ALA A 446 11.82 -2.54 15.46
C ALA A 446 11.89 -2.37 13.92
N GLN A 447 10.80 -2.05 13.26
CA GLN A 447 10.79 -1.72 11.82
C GLN A 447 11.37 -0.33 11.53
N SER A 448 11.48 0.53 12.54
CA SER A 448 12.10 1.86 12.43
C SER A 448 13.56 1.82 12.92
N GLU A 449 14.46 2.46 12.17
CA GLU A 449 15.87 2.63 12.60
C GLU A 449 16.02 3.35 13.93
N SER A 450 15.02 4.09 14.36
CA SER A 450 15.02 4.81 15.65
C SER A 450 15.22 3.88 16.86
N ILE A 451 14.91 2.58 16.75
CA ILE A 451 15.17 1.61 17.83
C ILE A 451 16.66 1.43 18.11
N LEU A 452 17.53 1.69 17.12
CA LEU A 452 18.98 1.51 17.21
C LEU A 452 19.66 2.51 18.13
N VAL A 453 18.96 3.54 18.60
CA VAL A 453 19.42 4.45 19.65
C VAL A 453 19.76 3.64 20.92
N ASN A 454 18.96 2.62 21.22
CA ASN A 454 19.30 1.65 22.27
C ASN A 454 20.17 0.52 21.69
N GLN A 455 21.48 0.63 21.82
CA GLN A 455 22.44 -0.32 21.25
C GLN A 455 22.35 -1.74 21.83
N ASP A 456 21.75 -1.91 23.02
CA ASP A 456 21.64 -3.20 23.72
C ASP A 456 20.29 -3.90 23.47
N VAL A 457 19.40 -3.26 22.71
CA VAL A 457 18.03 -3.75 22.49
C VAL A 457 17.99 -5.18 21.93
N ALA A 458 18.80 -5.48 20.93
CA ALA A 458 18.83 -6.80 20.31
C ALA A 458 19.39 -7.87 21.25
N GLN A 459 20.43 -7.55 22.03
CA GLN A 459 20.99 -8.45 23.04
C GLN A 459 19.96 -8.78 24.13
N GLN A 460 19.24 -7.77 24.59
CA GLN A 460 18.16 -7.94 25.57
C GLN A 460 17.02 -8.81 25.00
N MET A 461 16.62 -8.59 23.75
CA MET A 461 15.61 -9.42 23.10
C MET A 461 16.07 -10.87 22.91
N LEU A 462 17.34 -11.11 22.53
CA LEU A 462 17.89 -12.46 22.41
C LEU A 462 17.85 -13.22 23.72
N SER A 463 18.21 -12.58 24.84
CA SER A 463 18.18 -13.21 26.17
C SER A 463 16.76 -13.56 26.65
N LEU A 464 15.73 -12.86 26.12
CA LEU A 464 14.33 -13.13 26.43
C LEU A 464 13.71 -14.29 25.65
N LEU A 465 14.30 -14.68 24.50
CA LEU A 465 13.69 -15.67 23.61
C LEU A 465 13.36 -16.99 24.31
N ASN A 466 14.32 -17.56 25.04
CA ASN A 466 14.17 -18.86 25.70
C ASN A 466 13.25 -18.82 26.95
N LEU A 467 12.97 -17.62 27.45
CA LEU A 467 12.17 -17.41 28.67
C LEU A 467 10.73 -16.98 28.33
N SER A 468 10.37 -16.86 27.07
CA SER A 468 9.13 -16.25 26.63
C SER A 468 8.10 -17.27 26.13
N SER A 469 6.81 -16.91 26.16
CA SER A 469 5.74 -17.68 25.53
C SER A 469 5.90 -17.68 24.00
N PRO A 470 5.31 -18.67 23.28
CA PRO A 470 5.40 -18.76 21.81
C PRO A 470 4.97 -17.47 21.09
N VAL A 471 3.96 -16.75 21.57
CA VAL A 471 3.49 -15.49 20.96
C VAL A 471 4.56 -14.41 21.09
N ILE A 472 5.14 -14.28 22.26
CA ILE A 472 6.22 -13.31 22.52
C ILE A 472 7.47 -13.68 21.71
N GLN A 473 7.81 -14.97 21.61
CA GLN A 473 8.92 -15.45 20.78
C GLN A 473 8.75 -15.03 19.32
N CYS A 474 7.52 -15.16 18.76
CA CYS A 474 7.23 -14.69 17.42
C CYS A 474 7.50 -13.19 17.26
N HIS A 475 7.04 -12.36 18.18
CA HIS A 475 7.24 -10.91 18.15
C HIS A 475 8.72 -10.55 18.30
N LEU A 476 9.45 -11.19 19.21
CA LEU A 476 10.89 -10.95 19.40
C LEU A 476 11.71 -11.37 18.18
N LEU A 477 11.41 -12.50 17.56
CA LEU A 477 12.07 -12.94 16.31
C LEU A 477 11.77 -11.97 15.16
N GLN A 478 10.53 -11.50 15.04
CA GLN A 478 10.17 -10.48 14.06
C GLN A 478 10.96 -9.19 14.29
N ALA A 479 11.04 -8.72 15.54
CA ALA A 479 11.80 -7.54 15.92
C ALA A 479 13.29 -7.68 15.59
N LEU A 480 13.89 -8.80 15.94
CA LEU A 480 15.32 -9.08 15.69
C LEU A 480 15.65 -9.14 14.21
N ASN A 481 14.78 -9.76 13.39
CA ASN A 481 14.94 -9.78 11.94
C ASN A 481 14.87 -8.35 11.35
N SER A 482 13.92 -7.52 11.81
CA SER A 482 13.79 -6.13 11.37
C SER A 482 15.02 -5.29 11.77
N ILE A 483 15.47 -5.41 13.02
CA ILE A 483 16.67 -4.71 13.52
C ILE A 483 17.90 -5.09 12.70
N TYR A 484 18.08 -6.38 12.43
CA TYR A 484 19.25 -6.84 11.66
C TYR A 484 19.25 -6.32 10.22
N ALA A 485 18.09 -6.13 9.63
CA ALA A 485 17.94 -5.67 8.24
C ALA A 485 18.29 -4.19 8.04
N HIS A 486 18.29 -3.36 9.09
CA HIS A 486 18.62 -1.94 8.97
C HIS A 486 20.07 -1.70 8.52
N SER A 487 20.27 -0.77 7.61
CA SER A 487 21.60 -0.44 7.07
C SER A 487 22.55 0.06 8.16
N SER A 488 22.05 0.87 9.09
CA SER A 488 22.79 1.49 10.20
C SER A 488 23.04 0.55 11.40
N ALA A 489 22.56 -0.69 11.37
CA ALA A 489 22.63 -1.63 12.51
C ALA A 489 24.02 -2.30 12.74
N ALA A 490 25.11 -1.80 12.15
CA ALA A 490 26.43 -2.44 12.24
C ALA A 490 26.89 -2.71 13.68
N LYS A 491 26.68 -1.76 14.61
CA LYS A 491 27.03 -1.92 16.03
C LYS A 491 26.17 -2.97 16.71
N VAL A 492 24.87 -2.99 16.42
CA VAL A 492 23.93 -3.96 16.99
C VAL A 492 24.23 -5.36 16.47
N ARG A 493 24.51 -5.51 15.17
CA ARG A 493 24.97 -6.79 14.57
C ARG A 493 26.20 -7.36 15.25
N ARG A 494 27.18 -6.50 15.56
CA ARG A 494 28.38 -6.91 16.31
C ARG A 494 28.02 -7.39 17.72
N LYS A 495 27.16 -6.68 18.46
CA LYS A 495 26.71 -7.12 19.79
C LYS A 495 25.91 -8.43 19.74
N MET A 496 25.09 -8.66 18.72
CA MET A 496 24.41 -9.94 18.52
C MET A 496 25.40 -11.08 18.31
N LYS A 497 26.47 -10.85 17.55
CA LYS A 497 27.59 -11.80 17.42
C LYS A 497 28.23 -12.12 18.76
N GLU A 498 28.64 -11.10 19.50
CA GLU A 498 29.29 -11.24 20.82
C GLU A 498 28.39 -11.97 21.82
N SER A 499 27.07 -11.95 21.63
CA SER A 499 26.09 -12.64 22.47
C SER A 499 25.84 -14.10 22.06
N GLY A 500 26.55 -14.65 21.04
CA GLY A 500 26.32 -15.99 20.55
C GLY A 500 24.92 -16.21 19.96
N ALA A 501 24.45 -15.24 19.17
CA ALA A 501 23.07 -15.24 18.66
C ALA A 501 22.70 -16.52 17.88
N ILE A 502 23.62 -17.08 17.07
CA ILE A 502 23.38 -18.32 16.32
C ILE A 502 23.06 -19.46 17.28
N GLN A 503 23.90 -19.66 18.33
CA GLN A 503 23.71 -20.72 19.31
C GLN A 503 22.35 -20.62 20.02
N LEU A 504 21.93 -19.39 20.37
CA LEU A 504 20.66 -19.15 21.05
C LEU A 504 19.43 -19.43 20.14
N LEU A 505 19.61 -19.37 18.81
CA LEU A 505 18.54 -19.55 17.83
C LEU A 505 18.39 -21.01 17.36
N LEU A 506 19.44 -21.82 17.44
CA LEU A 506 19.42 -23.22 16.95
C LEU A 506 18.28 -24.09 17.56
N PRO A 507 17.94 -23.99 18.85
CA PRO A 507 16.82 -24.77 19.42
C PRO A 507 15.48 -24.52 18.70
N PHE A 508 15.24 -23.30 18.19
CA PHE A 508 13.99 -22.93 17.52
C PHE A 508 13.81 -23.56 16.15
N LEU A 509 14.83 -24.20 15.58
CA LEU A 509 14.69 -24.95 14.33
C LEU A 509 13.80 -26.19 14.47
N MET A 510 13.66 -26.74 15.68
CA MET A 510 12.83 -27.89 15.98
C MET A 510 11.40 -27.53 16.39
N GLU A 511 11.10 -26.25 16.51
CA GLU A 511 9.78 -25.82 16.96
C GLU A 511 8.67 -26.22 15.99
N SER A 512 7.55 -26.68 16.55
CA SER A 512 6.37 -27.04 15.78
C SER A 512 5.65 -25.81 15.21
N ASN A 513 5.78 -24.67 15.88
CA ASN A 513 5.22 -23.41 15.43
C ASN A 513 6.00 -22.86 14.23
N THR A 514 5.36 -22.88 13.06
CA THR A 514 5.98 -22.46 11.80
C THR A 514 6.45 -21.00 11.80
N LYS A 515 5.76 -20.09 12.52
CA LYS A 515 6.16 -18.68 12.60
C LYS A 515 7.47 -18.52 13.40
N ILE A 516 7.62 -19.24 14.50
CA ILE A 516 8.84 -19.24 15.32
C ILE A 516 9.99 -19.83 14.50
N ARG A 517 9.79 -21.02 13.94
CA ARG A 517 10.80 -21.72 13.13
C ARG A 517 11.24 -20.88 11.93
N SER A 518 10.30 -20.30 11.19
CA SER A 518 10.59 -19.43 10.05
C SER A 518 11.34 -18.16 10.47
N GLY A 519 10.92 -17.52 11.58
CA GLY A 519 11.60 -16.36 12.12
C GLY A 519 13.05 -16.65 12.54
N ALA A 520 13.30 -17.79 13.19
CA ALA A 520 14.62 -18.24 13.59
C ALA A 520 15.49 -18.58 12.37
N LEU A 521 14.97 -19.33 11.39
CA LEU A 521 15.65 -19.65 10.14
C LEU A 521 16.09 -18.39 9.40
N ASN A 522 15.19 -17.41 9.24
CA ASN A 522 15.52 -16.15 8.56
C ASN A 522 16.63 -15.38 9.29
N LEU A 523 16.57 -15.33 10.62
CA LEU A 523 17.57 -14.62 11.40
C LEU A 523 18.93 -15.33 11.35
N ILE A 524 18.96 -16.66 11.47
CA ILE A 524 20.20 -17.46 11.31
C ILE A 524 20.76 -17.28 9.90
N TYR A 525 19.92 -17.30 8.86
CA TYR A 525 20.35 -17.06 7.49
C TYR A 525 21.02 -15.69 7.32
N THR A 526 20.40 -14.64 7.86
CA THR A 526 20.94 -13.29 7.73
C THR A 526 22.22 -13.09 8.56
N LEU A 527 22.29 -13.67 9.76
CA LEU A 527 23.50 -13.70 10.59
C LEU A 527 24.64 -14.46 9.92
N SER A 528 24.35 -15.61 9.32
CA SER A 528 25.36 -16.48 8.69
C SER A 528 26.09 -15.84 7.52
N LYS A 529 25.50 -14.85 6.83
CA LYS A 529 26.19 -14.08 5.77
C LYS A 529 27.42 -13.34 6.27
N GLY A 530 27.39 -12.87 7.51
CA GLY A 530 28.50 -12.15 8.11
C GLY A 530 29.37 -12.97 9.07
N LEU A 531 29.02 -14.22 9.36
CA LEU A 531 29.58 -15.06 10.39
C LEU A 531 29.79 -16.51 9.94
N PRO A 532 30.47 -16.77 8.81
CA PRO A 532 30.59 -18.11 8.28
C PRO A 532 31.43 -19.04 9.19
N GLU A 533 32.40 -18.52 9.91
CA GLU A 533 33.24 -19.28 10.83
C GLU A 533 32.44 -19.72 12.07
N GLU A 534 31.73 -18.80 12.69
CA GLU A 534 30.85 -19.08 13.83
C GLU A 534 29.75 -20.09 13.43
N LEU A 535 29.18 -19.96 12.24
CA LEU A 535 28.23 -20.92 11.72
C LEU A 535 28.81 -22.34 11.67
N THR A 536 30.04 -22.50 11.19
CA THR A 536 30.75 -23.77 11.11
C THR A 536 30.99 -24.39 12.49
N GLU A 537 31.33 -23.58 13.48
CA GLU A 537 31.58 -24.03 14.86
C GLU A 537 30.30 -24.48 15.57
N GLN A 538 29.19 -23.81 15.32
CA GLN A 538 27.90 -24.02 16.01
C GLN A 538 27.00 -25.06 15.32
N LEU A 539 27.11 -25.26 14.00
CA LEU A 539 26.34 -26.24 13.24
C LEU A 539 26.97 -27.62 13.32
N GLY A 540 26.55 -28.43 14.27
CA GLY A 540 26.87 -29.86 14.32
C GLY A 540 26.05 -30.70 13.34
N GLU A 541 26.41 -32.02 13.21
CA GLU A 541 25.72 -32.98 12.32
C GLU A 541 24.21 -33.03 12.57
N ALA A 542 23.77 -32.98 13.84
CA ALA A 542 22.35 -32.95 14.20
C ALA A 542 21.59 -31.75 13.64
N HIS A 543 22.18 -30.55 13.70
CA HIS A 543 21.55 -29.33 13.16
C HIS A 543 21.47 -29.36 11.64
N ILE A 544 22.51 -29.86 10.96
CA ILE A 544 22.49 -30.02 9.49
C ILE A 544 21.42 -31.02 9.09
N HIS A 545 21.27 -32.14 9.82
CA HIS A 545 20.17 -33.09 9.59
C HIS A 545 18.79 -32.44 9.73
N ILE A 546 18.56 -31.64 10.77
CA ILE A 546 17.31 -30.89 10.95
C ILE A 546 17.05 -29.95 9.78
N ILE A 547 18.07 -29.18 9.36
CA ILE A 547 17.95 -28.24 8.23
C ILE A 547 17.61 -29.01 6.93
N VAL A 548 18.26 -30.15 6.66
CA VAL A 548 17.95 -30.98 5.48
C VAL A 548 16.53 -31.55 5.54
N ASN A 549 16.05 -31.95 6.72
CA ASN A 549 14.68 -32.39 6.91
C ASN A 549 13.67 -31.26 6.64
N ILE A 550 13.95 -30.03 7.07
CA ILE A 550 13.13 -28.87 6.74
C ILE A 550 13.07 -28.63 5.22
N ILE A 551 14.20 -28.77 4.53
CA ILE A 551 14.28 -28.60 3.07
C ILE A 551 13.48 -29.68 2.32
N SER A 552 13.53 -30.92 2.79
CA SER A 552 12.89 -32.08 2.13
C SER A 552 11.39 -32.21 2.42
N SER A 553 10.90 -31.60 3.49
CA SER A 553 9.51 -31.74 3.91
C SER A 553 8.55 -31.01 2.98
N SER A 554 7.52 -31.70 2.53
CA SER A 554 6.45 -31.14 1.68
C SER A 554 5.54 -30.15 2.41
N SER A 555 5.53 -30.16 3.74
CA SER A 555 4.74 -29.26 4.58
C SER A 555 5.43 -27.91 4.86
N THR A 556 6.70 -27.78 4.47
CA THR A 556 7.51 -26.59 4.73
C THR A 556 7.21 -25.50 3.69
N SER A 557 7.07 -24.26 4.13
CA SER A 557 6.87 -23.11 3.23
C SER A 557 8.12 -22.85 2.37
N LYS A 558 7.93 -22.29 1.17
CA LYS A 558 9.05 -21.94 0.29
C LYS A 558 10.01 -20.93 0.94
N ASN A 559 9.52 -20.05 1.83
CA ASN A 559 10.37 -19.13 2.60
C ASN A 559 11.27 -19.87 3.57
N GLU A 560 10.74 -20.85 4.31
CA GLU A 560 11.54 -21.67 5.20
C GLU A 560 12.57 -22.52 4.43
N GLN A 561 12.17 -23.09 3.29
CA GLN A 561 13.09 -23.82 2.41
C GLN A 561 14.21 -22.91 1.93
N ALA A 562 13.89 -21.69 1.47
CA ALA A 562 14.88 -20.75 0.98
C ALA A 562 15.88 -20.33 2.08
N ALA A 563 15.38 -20.06 3.29
CA ALA A 563 16.22 -19.73 4.44
C ALA A 563 17.12 -20.92 4.85
N ALA A 564 16.54 -22.12 4.92
CA ALA A 564 17.26 -23.34 5.28
C ALA A 564 18.37 -23.67 4.28
N VAL A 565 18.08 -23.63 2.98
CA VAL A 565 19.09 -23.81 1.92
C VAL A 565 20.11 -22.65 1.97
N GLY A 566 19.65 -21.42 2.25
CA GLY A 566 20.50 -20.24 2.38
C GLY A 566 21.54 -20.38 3.50
N ILE A 567 21.16 -20.92 4.65
CA ILE A 567 22.09 -21.22 5.76
C ILE A 567 23.19 -22.17 5.27
N LEU A 568 22.82 -23.25 4.58
CA LEU A 568 23.79 -24.20 4.03
C LEU A 568 24.68 -23.58 2.95
N SER A 569 24.17 -22.63 2.18
CA SER A 569 24.94 -21.91 1.15
C SER A 569 26.00 -20.98 1.74
N ASN A 570 25.78 -20.50 2.96
CA ASN A 570 26.70 -19.60 3.67
C ASN A 570 27.83 -20.34 4.44
N LEU A 571 27.74 -21.68 4.54
CA LEU A 571 28.84 -22.45 5.10
C LEU A 571 30.10 -22.32 4.22
N PRO A 572 31.31 -22.16 4.79
CA PRO A 572 32.56 -22.11 4.02
C PRO A 572 32.70 -23.31 3.10
N ILE A 573 33.09 -23.08 1.84
CA ILE A 573 33.29 -24.15 0.85
C ILE A 573 34.45 -25.06 1.30
N SER A 574 35.41 -24.53 2.08
CA SER A 574 36.53 -25.24 2.66
C SER A 574 36.15 -26.27 3.72
N ASP A 575 34.92 -26.19 4.28
CA ASP A 575 34.45 -27.12 5.28
C ASP A 575 34.08 -28.47 4.66
N LYS A 576 35.04 -29.40 4.70
CA LYS A 576 34.89 -30.76 4.18
C LYS A 576 33.92 -31.58 5.04
N LYS A 577 33.88 -31.39 6.38
CA LYS A 577 32.98 -32.12 7.26
C LYS A 577 31.54 -31.85 6.91
N ALA A 578 31.18 -30.56 6.76
CA ALA A 578 29.81 -30.18 6.31
C ALA A 578 29.49 -30.79 4.95
N THR A 579 30.45 -30.81 3.99
CA THR A 579 30.24 -31.40 2.67
C THR A 579 29.95 -32.90 2.76
N ASP A 580 30.69 -33.66 3.59
CA ASP A 580 30.49 -35.08 3.79
C ASP A 580 29.13 -35.37 4.44
N ILE A 581 28.70 -34.56 5.41
CA ILE A 581 27.37 -34.70 6.03
C ILE A 581 26.27 -34.45 4.99
N LEU A 582 26.35 -33.34 4.22
CA LEU A 582 25.36 -33.04 3.18
C LEU A 582 25.26 -34.09 2.09
N LYS A 583 26.38 -34.78 1.75
CA LYS A 583 26.41 -35.89 0.85
C LYS A 583 25.72 -37.12 1.47
N LYS A 584 26.01 -37.43 2.74
CA LYS A 584 25.39 -38.55 3.51
C LYS A 584 23.87 -38.37 3.60
N GLU A 585 23.40 -37.10 3.82
CA GLU A 585 21.98 -36.74 3.88
C GLU A 585 21.31 -36.69 2.50
N LYS A 586 22.00 -37.02 1.42
CA LYS A 586 21.47 -37.00 0.04
C LYS A 586 20.81 -35.67 -0.34
N LEU A 587 21.42 -34.56 0.07
CA LEU A 587 20.86 -33.21 -0.21
C LEU A 587 20.77 -32.91 -1.71
N LEU A 588 21.71 -33.39 -2.51
CA LEU A 588 21.80 -33.04 -3.94
C LEU A 588 20.55 -33.44 -4.75
N PRO A 589 19.97 -34.65 -4.65
CA PRO A 589 18.72 -34.99 -5.31
C PRO A 589 17.55 -34.11 -4.89
N ILE A 590 17.51 -33.66 -3.64
CA ILE A 590 16.47 -32.78 -3.11
C ILE A 590 16.60 -31.39 -3.77
N LEU A 591 17.80 -30.83 -3.87
CA LEU A 591 18.07 -29.56 -4.54
C LEU A 591 17.69 -29.60 -6.03
N VAL A 592 18.05 -30.68 -6.72
CA VAL A 592 17.69 -30.90 -8.12
C VAL A 592 16.16 -30.97 -8.31
N SER A 593 15.45 -31.68 -7.42
CA SER A 593 13.99 -31.73 -7.43
C SER A 593 13.38 -30.34 -7.23
N ILE A 594 13.91 -29.55 -6.29
CA ILE A 594 13.45 -28.16 -6.05
C ILE A 594 13.64 -27.29 -7.30
N MET A 595 14.79 -27.39 -7.97
CA MET A 595 15.06 -26.62 -9.19
C MET A 595 14.15 -27.03 -10.35
N SER A 596 13.83 -28.30 -10.46
CA SER A 596 13.00 -28.85 -11.53
C SER A 596 11.51 -28.51 -11.37
N SER A 597 11.03 -28.43 -10.12
CA SER A 597 9.60 -28.22 -9.80
C SER A 597 9.14 -26.75 -9.82
N ASN A 598 10.07 -25.79 -9.73
CA ASN A 598 9.69 -24.37 -9.64
C ASN A 598 9.65 -23.71 -11.03
N ALA A 599 8.43 -23.57 -11.58
CA ALA A 599 8.18 -22.94 -12.89
C ALA A 599 7.74 -21.46 -12.78
N THR A 600 7.35 -20.98 -11.59
CA THR A 600 6.82 -19.62 -11.40
C THR A 600 7.87 -18.70 -10.80
N SER A 601 8.05 -17.51 -11.40
CA SER A 601 8.94 -16.48 -10.88
C SER A 601 8.20 -15.65 -9.82
N THR A 602 8.50 -15.93 -8.55
CA THR A 602 8.08 -15.10 -7.41
C THR A 602 9.34 -14.69 -6.63
N PRO A 603 9.33 -13.59 -5.86
CA PRO A 603 10.51 -13.19 -5.07
C PRO A 603 11.04 -14.30 -4.17
N THR A 604 10.15 -15.10 -3.58
CA THR A 604 10.52 -16.26 -2.75
C THR A 604 11.16 -17.39 -3.55
N THR A 605 10.65 -17.69 -4.75
CA THR A 605 11.25 -18.72 -5.61
C THR A 605 12.59 -18.26 -6.16
N CYS A 606 12.75 -16.95 -6.48
CA CYS A 606 14.05 -16.38 -6.86
C CYS A 606 15.07 -16.54 -5.73
N TRP A 607 14.72 -16.17 -4.50
CA TRP A 607 15.58 -16.36 -3.34
C TRP A 607 15.94 -17.84 -3.09
N LEU A 608 14.95 -18.75 -3.23
CA LEU A 608 15.21 -20.20 -3.12
C LEU A 608 16.20 -20.67 -4.18
N MET A 609 16.03 -20.25 -5.44
CA MET A 609 16.96 -20.61 -6.53
C MET A 609 18.37 -20.05 -6.30
N GLU A 610 18.48 -18.80 -5.83
CA GLU A 610 19.75 -18.23 -5.42
C GLU A 610 20.44 -19.08 -4.35
N SER A 611 19.69 -19.48 -3.33
CA SER A 611 20.22 -20.29 -2.22
C SER A 611 20.65 -21.67 -2.69
N VAL A 612 19.86 -22.34 -3.52
CA VAL A 612 20.19 -23.62 -4.12
C VAL A 612 21.46 -23.52 -4.97
N ALA A 613 21.56 -22.51 -5.86
CA ALA A 613 22.76 -22.28 -6.66
C ALA A 613 23.99 -22.06 -5.77
N GLY A 614 23.83 -21.39 -4.62
CA GLY A 614 24.91 -21.20 -3.66
C GLY A 614 25.44 -22.50 -3.04
N VAL A 615 24.53 -23.44 -2.71
CA VAL A 615 24.96 -24.76 -2.21
C VAL A 615 25.62 -25.60 -3.32
N LEU A 616 25.15 -25.47 -4.57
CA LEU A 616 25.72 -26.23 -5.70
C LEU A 616 27.19 -25.88 -5.98
N ILE A 617 27.62 -24.64 -5.67
CA ILE A 617 29.06 -24.26 -5.78
C ILE A 617 29.93 -25.23 -4.97
N ARG A 618 29.47 -25.72 -3.83
CA ARG A 618 30.17 -26.69 -3.02
C ARG A 618 30.33 -28.06 -3.73
N PHE A 619 29.28 -28.50 -4.42
CA PHE A 619 29.24 -29.77 -5.14
C PHE A 619 29.97 -29.75 -6.48
N THR A 620 30.25 -28.56 -7.00
CA THR A 620 30.99 -28.39 -8.26
C THR A 620 32.46 -28.04 -8.07
N ASN A 621 33.00 -28.09 -6.85
CA ASN A 621 34.38 -27.75 -6.54
C ASN A 621 35.38 -28.53 -7.40
N PRO A 622 36.26 -27.85 -8.15
CA PRO A 622 37.18 -28.52 -9.10
C PRO A 622 38.20 -29.44 -8.46
N SER A 623 38.52 -29.29 -7.18
CA SER A 623 39.41 -30.16 -6.44
C SER A 623 38.82 -31.54 -6.14
N ASP A 624 37.51 -31.72 -6.20
CA ASP A 624 36.86 -33.01 -5.97
C ASP A 624 36.08 -33.50 -7.21
N LYS A 625 36.80 -34.21 -8.12
CA LYS A 625 36.19 -34.72 -9.35
C LYS A 625 35.08 -35.75 -9.09
N LYS A 626 35.13 -36.48 -7.97
CA LYS A 626 34.04 -37.44 -7.63
C LYS A 626 32.77 -36.72 -7.27
N LEU A 627 32.90 -35.64 -6.55
CA LEU A 627 31.76 -34.79 -6.17
C LEU A 627 31.14 -34.08 -7.40
N GLN A 628 32.00 -33.62 -8.32
CA GLN A 628 31.54 -33.07 -9.61
C GLN A 628 30.76 -34.10 -10.44
N HIS A 629 31.28 -35.35 -10.57
CA HIS A 629 30.55 -36.41 -11.26
C HIS A 629 29.21 -36.73 -10.61
N LEU A 630 29.16 -36.81 -9.29
CA LEU A 630 27.90 -37.01 -8.57
C LEU A 630 26.88 -35.86 -8.87
N ALA A 631 27.32 -34.62 -8.89
CA ALA A 631 26.44 -33.47 -9.22
C ALA A 631 25.90 -33.58 -10.65
N VAL A 632 26.73 -33.95 -11.59
CA VAL A 632 26.36 -34.02 -13.01
C VAL A 632 25.50 -35.24 -13.31
N GLU A 633 25.69 -36.37 -12.65
CA GLU A 633 24.84 -37.57 -12.71
C GLU A 633 23.39 -37.27 -12.30
N HIS A 634 23.20 -36.35 -11.35
CA HIS A 634 21.89 -35.86 -10.96
C HIS A 634 21.32 -34.78 -11.88
N GLY A 635 21.99 -34.41 -12.99
CA GLY A 635 21.46 -33.49 -14.00
C GLY A 635 21.59 -32.02 -13.61
N VAL A 636 22.59 -31.63 -12.84
CA VAL A 636 22.81 -30.26 -12.37
C VAL A 636 23.13 -29.28 -13.52
N ILE A 637 23.88 -29.68 -14.56
CA ILE A 637 24.35 -28.81 -15.65
C ILE A 637 23.18 -28.15 -16.41
N PRO A 638 22.17 -28.87 -16.93
CA PRO A 638 21.04 -28.25 -17.61
C PRO A 638 20.29 -27.26 -16.74
N LEU A 639 20.17 -27.53 -15.44
CA LEU A 639 19.52 -26.64 -14.47
C LEU A 639 20.33 -25.37 -14.22
N LEU A 640 21.67 -25.47 -14.13
CA LEU A 640 22.55 -24.32 -14.03
C LEU A 640 22.47 -23.45 -15.28
N VAL A 641 22.46 -24.05 -16.48
CA VAL A 641 22.30 -23.31 -17.75
C VAL A 641 20.94 -22.57 -17.78
N LYS A 642 19.87 -23.23 -17.33
CA LYS A 642 18.56 -22.58 -17.20
C LYS A 642 18.59 -21.38 -16.24
N LEU A 643 19.34 -21.46 -15.13
CA LEU A 643 19.50 -20.36 -14.17
C LEU A 643 20.24 -19.13 -14.73
N LEU A 644 21.07 -19.28 -15.76
CA LEU A 644 21.69 -18.13 -16.44
C LEU A 644 20.67 -17.19 -17.07
N SER A 645 19.47 -17.69 -17.41
CA SER A 645 18.36 -16.89 -17.95
C SER A 645 17.36 -16.44 -16.87
N SER A 646 17.67 -16.64 -15.57
CA SER A 646 16.82 -16.19 -14.47
C SER A 646 16.84 -14.65 -14.34
N GLU A 647 15.85 -14.07 -13.67
CA GLU A 647 15.83 -12.64 -13.38
C GLU A 647 16.85 -12.21 -12.30
N SER A 648 17.23 -13.16 -11.41
CA SER A 648 18.15 -12.86 -10.30
C SER A 648 19.60 -12.80 -10.71
N PRO A 649 20.29 -11.65 -10.52
CA PRO A 649 21.72 -11.53 -10.77
C PRO A 649 22.58 -12.47 -9.90
N ILE A 650 22.15 -12.69 -8.66
CA ILE A 650 22.84 -13.58 -7.71
C ILE A 650 22.77 -15.03 -8.19
N ALA A 651 21.60 -15.47 -8.67
CA ALA A 651 21.44 -16.82 -9.23
C ALA A 651 22.31 -17.01 -10.48
N LYS A 652 22.33 -16.01 -11.38
CA LYS A 652 23.21 -16.00 -12.57
C LYS A 652 24.70 -16.12 -12.18
N CYS A 653 25.13 -15.29 -11.23
CA CYS A 653 26.52 -15.30 -10.74
C CYS A 653 26.91 -16.66 -10.16
N ARG A 654 26.07 -17.24 -9.30
CA ARG A 654 26.32 -18.54 -8.67
C ARG A 654 26.29 -19.70 -9.68
N ALA A 655 25.36 -19.65 -10.63
CA ALA A 655 25.30 -20.63 -11.72
C ALA A 655 26.52 -20.56 -12.62
N ALA A 656 26.95 -19.37 -13.02
CA ALA A 656 28.16 -19.16 -13.79
C ALA A 656 29.42 -19.62 -13.04
N THR A 657 29.48 -19.37 -11.73
CA THR A 657 30.58 -19.87 -10.87
C THR A 657 30.63 -21.40 -10.86
N SER A 658 29.50 -22.09 -10.67
CA SER A 658 29.43 -23.56 -10.69
C SER A 658 29.81 -24.14 -12.06
N LEU A 659 29.35 -23.50 -13.15
CA LEU A 659 29.72 -23.89 -14.52
C LEU A 659 31.20 -23.67 -14.78
N ALA A 660 31.80 -22.57 -14.32
CA ALA A 660 33.24 -22.30 -14.41
C ALA A 660 34.06 -23.39 -13.69
N GLN A 661 33.67 -23.76 -12.47
CA GLN A 661 34.32 -24.82 -11.67
C GLN A 661 34.25 -26.18 -12.35
N LEU A 662 33.15 -26.56 -12.95
CA LEU A 662 33.01 -27.79 -13.71
C LEU A 662 33.88 -27.77 -14.94
N SER A 663 33.86 -26.68 -15.71
CA SER A 663 34.58 -26.54 -16.96
C SER A 663 36.11 -26.60 -16.80
N GLN A 664 36.65 -26.21 -15.65
CA GLN A 664 38.09 -26.32 -15.37
C GLN A 664 38.63 -27.71 -15.55
N ASN A 665 37.83 -28.75 -15.34
CA ASN A 665 38.26 -30.14 -15.46
C ASN A 665 38.00 -30.73 -16.86
N THR A 666 37.33 -30.04 -17.77
CA THR A 666 36.92 -30.54 -19.09
C THR A 666 38.11 -31.04 -19.91
N LEU A 667 39.19 -30.26 -19.97
CA LEU A 667 40.43 -30.64 -20.71
C LEU A 667 41.04 -31.97 -20.20
N SER A 668 41.06 -32.16 -18.90
CA SER A 668 41.62 -33.40 -18.31
C SER A 668 40.73 -34.63 -18.46
N LEU A 669 39.41 -34.44 -18.68
CA LEU A 669 38.42 -35.49 -18.78
C LEU A 669 38.04 -35.84 -20.23
N ARG A 670 38.32 -34.96 -21.20
CA ARG A 670 38.04 -35.20 -22.62
C ARG A 670 38.76 -36.44 -23.14
N LYS A 671 38.18 -37.12 -24.12
CA LYS A 671 38.83 -38.20 -24.85
C LYS A 671 39.50 -37.65 -26.09
N SER A 672 40.83 -37.77 -26.17
CA SER A 672 41.59 -37.28 -27.33
C SER A 672 41.21 -38.03 -28.60
N ARG A 673 41.20 -37.34 -29.75
CA ARG A 673 40.98 -37.89 -31.08
C ARG A 673 41.99 -39.00 -31.41
N LYS A 674 43.18 -38.95 -30.81
CA LYS A 674 44.27 -39.93 -31.03
C LYS A 674 44.18 -41.15 -30.15
N SER A 675 43.22 -41.28 -29.25
CA SER A 675 43.05 -42.42 -28.36
C SER A 675 42.63 -43.66 -29.13
N ARG A 676 43.49 -44.64 -29.24
CA ARG A 676 43.31 -45.92 -29.96
C ARG A 676 42.40 -46.95 -29.26
N TRP A 677 41.73 -46.57 -28.16
CA TRP A 677 40.96 -47.48 -27.29
C TRP A 677 39.43 -47.43 -27.48
N LEU A 678 38.94 -46.84 -28.57
CA LEU A 678 37.51 -46.82 -28.87
C LEU A 678 37.13 -47.98 -29.78
N CYS A 679 36.60 -49.04 -29.24
CA CYS A 679 36.04 -50.16 -30.00
C CYS A 679 34.76 -49.77 -30.82
N VAL A 680 34.11 -48.64 -30.49
CA VAL A 680 33.02 -48.01 -31.20
C VAL A 680 33.36 -46.52 -31.34
N PRO A 681 33.42 -45.96 -32.55
CA PRO A 681 33.63 -44.51 -32.70
C PRO A 681 32.44 -43.77 -32.06
N PRO A 682 32.70 -42.76 -31.23
CA PRO A 682 31.63 -41.88 -30.73
C PRO A 682 30.89 -41.27 -31.90
N SER A 683 29.59 -40.93 -31.69
CA SER A 683 28.82 -40.21 -32.72
C SER A 683 29.55 -38.91 -33.12
N ALA A 684 29.42 -38.49 -34.36
CA ALA A 684 30.02 -37.24 -34.84
C ALA A 684 29.59 -36.02 -33.97
N ASP A 685 28.39 -36.05 -33.42
CA ASP A 685 27.85 -35.03 -32.52
C ASP A 685 28.58 -34.88 -31.19
N ALA A 686 29.37 -35.92 -30.79
CA ALA A 686 30.17 -35.87 -29.56
C ALA A 686 31.51 -35.17 -29.74
N PHE A 687 31.95 -34.91 -30.96
CA PHE A 687 33.16 -34.16 -31.23
C PHE A 687 32.97 -32.67 -30.86
N CYS A 688 33.91 -32.14 -30.13
CA CYS A 688 33.93 -30.72 -29.73
C CYS A 688 35.13 -30.03 -30.41
N GLU A 689 34.84 -29.11 -31.30
CA GLU A 689 35.89 -28.34 -32.03
C GLU A 689 36.76 -27.55 -31.05
N VAL A 690 36.13 -26.93 -30.02
CA VAL A 690 36.84 -26.11 -29.01
C VAL A 690 37.90 -26.95 -28.29
N HIS A 691 37.50 -28.15 -27.82
CA HIS A 691 38.41 -29.00 -27.05
C HIS A 691 39.25 -29.98 -27.89
N ASP A 692 39.17 -29.96 -29.22
CA ASP A 692 39.79 -30.92 -30.16
C ASP A 692 39.69 -32.37 -29.66
N GLY A 693 38.47 -32.81 -29.35
CA GLY A 693 38.21 -34.11 -28.80
C GLY A 693 36.74 -34.44 -28.54
N TYR A 694 36.49 -35.65 -28.05
CA TYR A 694 35.13 -36.06 -27.73
C TYR A 694 34.71 -35.59 -26.34
N CYS A 695 33.70 -34.74 -26.32
CA CYS A 695 33.11 -34.19 -25.12
C CYS A 695 31.65 -34.61 -24.93
N PHE A 696 31.29 -34.82 -23.68
CA PHE A 696 29.94 -35.14 -23.24
C PHE A 696 29.60 -34.28 -22.04
N VAL A 697 28.33 -33.81 -21.95
CA VAL A 697 27.89 -32.96 -20.82
C VAL A 697 28.10 -33.69 -19.49
N ASN A 698 27.69 -34.96 -19.42
CA ASN A 698 27.67 -35.73 -18.18
C ASN A 698 29.03 -36.33 -17.73
N SER A 699 30.00 -36.40 -18.58
CA SER A 699 31.32 -37.03 -18.23
C SER A 699 32.50 -36.09 -18.37
N THR A 700 32.42 -35.08 -19.20
CA THR A 700 33.48 -34.12 -19.42
C THR A 700 33.15 -32.67 -19.01
N PHE A 701 31.88 -32.43 -18.60
CA PHE A 701 31.39 -31.14 -18.15
C PHE A 701 31.55 -30.00 -19.16
N CYS A 702 31.47 -30.29 -20.45
CA CYS A 702 31.76 -29.35 -21.53
C CYS A 702 30.65 -28.26 -21.64
N LEU A 703 30.97 -27.00 -21.42
CA LEU A 703 30.10 -25.87 -21.53
C LEU A 703 29.54 -25.66 -22.94
N VAL A 704 30.35 -25.95 -23.97
CA VAL A 704 29.95 -25.84 -25.38
C VAL A 704 28.84 -26.84 -25.68
N LYS A 705 29.02 -28.09 -25.30
CA LYS A 705 27.98 -29.14 -25.47
C LYS A 705 26.76 -28.95 -24.58
N ALA A 706 26.91 -28.27 -23.46
CA ALA A 706 25.82 -27.89 -22.57
C ALA A 706 25.00 -26.72 -23.09
N GLY A 707 25.44 -26.03 -24.16
CA GLY A 707 24.77 -24.83 -24.68
C GLY A 707 24.87 -23.62 -23.75
N ALA A 708 25.90 -23.55 -22.88
CA ALA A 708 26.01 -22.52 -21.87
C ALA A 708 26.59 -21.19 -22.41
N ILE A 709 27.28 -21.19 -23.57
CA ILE A 709 28.05 -20.06 -24.08
C ILE A 709 27.14 -18.87 -24.41
N SER A 710 26.07 -19.08 -25.17
CA SER A 710 25.13 -18.03 -25.56
C SER A 710 24.47 -17.36 -24.34
N PRO A 711 23.90 -18.09 -23.35
CA PRO A 711 23.38 -17.45 -22.14
C PRO A 711 24.44 -16.69 -21.32
N LEU A 712 25.68 -17.18 -21.28
CA LEU A 712 26.78 -16.49 -20.60
C LEU A 712 27.09 -15.14 -21.29
N VAL A 713 27.18 -15.12 -22.62
CA VAL A 713 27.41 -13.88 -23.38
C VAL A 713 26.25 -12.90 -23.22
N GLN A 714 25.00 -13.36 -23.27
CA GLN A 714 23.81 -12.52 -23.05
C GLN A 714 23.83 -11.82 -21.68
N ILE A 715 24.39 -12.46 -20.63
CA ILE A 715 24.54 -11.79 -19.33
C ILE A 715 25.49 -10.59 -19.43
N LEU A 716 26.62 -10.72 -20.16
CA LEU A 716 27.58 -9.62 -20.34
C LEU A 716 27.04 -8.49 -21.22
N GLU A 717 26.12 -8.77 -22.14
CA GLU A 717 25.41 -7.76 -22.94
C GLU A 717 24.41 -6.94 -22.10
N GLY A 718 23.95 -7.50 -20.98
CA GLY A 718 23.02 -6.84 -20.05
C GLY A 718 23.63 -5.61 -19.36
N ASN A 719 22.80 -4.89 -18.60
CA ASN A 719 23.25 -3.72 -17.82
C ASN A 719 23.63 -4.07 -16.36
N ASP A 720 23.28 -5.26 -15.89
CA ASP A 720 23.60 -5.73 -14.55
C ASP A 720 24.99 -6.36 -14.54
N ARG A 721 25.90 -5.79 -13.75
CA ARG A 721 27.33 -6.16 -13.68
C ARG A 721 27.69 -7.14 -12.56
N GLN A 722 26.70 -7.63 -11.78
CA GLN A 722 26.97 -8.48 -10.62
C GLN A 722 27.53 -9.87 -10.97
N ALA A 723 27.15 -10.41 -12.13
CA ALA A 723 27.56 -11.73 -12.58
C ALA A 723 28.81 -11.73 -13.49
N ASP A 724 29.30 -10.58 -13.94
CA ASP A 724 30.36 -10.45 -14.96
C ASP A 724 31.62 -11.24 -14.59
N GLU A 725 32.11 -11.10 -13.36
CA GLU A 725 33.30 -11.80 -12.90
C GLU A 725 33.19 -13.33 -13.02
N ALA A 726 32.02 -13.87 -12.64
CA ALA A 726 31.75 -15.30 -12.68
C ALA A 726 31.60 -15.79 -14.13
N VAL A 727 30.89 -15.03 -14.95
CA VAL A 727 30.67 -15.32 -16.37
C VAL A 727 32.01 -15.31 -17.12
N LEU A 728 32.81 -14.27 -16.92
CA LEU A 728 34.16 -14.20 -17.51
C LEU A 728 35.05 -15.35 -17.03
N SER A 729 34.93 -15.78 -15.77
CA SER A 729 35.64 -16.94 -15.27
C SER A 729 35.26 -18.23 -15.99
N ALA A 730 33.97 -18.37 -16.36
CA ALA A 730 33.48 -19.53 -17.13
C ALA A 730 33.99 -19.46 -18.58
N LEU A 731 33.93 -18.33 -19.23
CA LEU A 731 34.45 -18.15 -20.59
C LEU A 731 35.98 -18.33 -20.65
N ALA A 732 36.70 -17.87 -19.62
CA ALA A 732 38.16 -18.03 -19.53
C ALA A 732 38.60 -19.50 -19.54
N THR A 733 37.78 -20.44 -19.09
CA THR A 733 38.09 -21.89 -19.15
C THR A 733 38.18 -22.41 -20.58
N LEU A 734 37.62 -21.72 -21.57
CA LEU A 734 37.73 -22.08 -22.99
C LEU A 734 39.01 -21.54 -23.66
N LEU A 735 39.76 -20.66 -22.96
CA LEU A 735 40.94 -19.98 -23.47
C LEU A 735 42.24 -20.48 -22.80
N GLN A 736 42.17 -21.65 -22.16
CA GLN A 736 43.32 -22.26 -21.47
C GLN A 736 44.20 -23.11 -22.43
N ASP A 737 45.49 -23.15 -22.15
CA ASP A 737 46.45 -24.03 -22.78
C ASP A 737 46.33 -24.13 -24.32
N GLU A 738 46.22 -25.33 -24.87
CA GLU A 738 46.19 -25.63 -26.30
C GLU A 738 44.85 -25.25 -27.01
N ILE A 739 43.79 -24.94 -26.25
CA ILE A 739 42.44 -24.72 -26.80
C ILE A 739 42.09 -23.23 -27.04
N TRP A 740 42.98 -22.31 -26.66
CA TRP A 740 42.68 -20.88 -26.63
C TRP A 740 42.18 -20.33 -27.99
N GLU A 741 42.74 -20.79 -29.13
CA GLU A 741 42.37 -20.36 -30.48
C GLU A 741 40.94 -20.81 -30.86
N ASN A 742 40.67 -22.11 -30.69
CA ASN A 742 39.32 -22.62 -30.94
C ASN A 742 38.30 -22.03 -29.98
N GLY A 743 38.70 -21.79 -28.73
CA GLY A 743 37.85 -21.12 -27.75
C GLY A 743 37.57 -19.66 -28.11
N SER A 744 38.56 -18.94 -28.60
CA SER A 744 38.42 -17.57 -29.11
C SER A 744 37.40 -17.50 -30.25
N ASN A 745 37.54 -18.37 -31.23
CA ASN A 745 36.59 -18.50 -32.34
C ASN A 745 35.17 -18.84 -31.91
N CYS A 746 35.03 -19.69 -30.89
CA CYS A 746 33.72 -20.03 -30.31
C CYS A 746 33.07 -18.82 -29.65
N ILE A 747 33.81 -18.05 -28.88
CA ILE A 747 33.30 -16.83 -28.21
C ILE A 747 32.96 -15.75 -29.27
N ALA A 748 33.78 -15.59 -30.30
CA ALA A 748 33.57 -14.65 -31.38
C ALA A 748 32.25 -14.96 -32.14
N LYS A 749 32.04 -16.22 -32.51
CA LYS A 749 30.81 -16.69 -33.20
C LYS A 749 29.52 -16.37 -32.44
N MET A 750 29.58 -16.19 -31.13
CA MET A 750 28.45 -15.85 -30.26
C MET A 750 28.39 -14.36 -29.90
N SER A 751 29.06 -13.49 -30.63
CA SER A 751 29.17 -12.03 -30.38
C SER A 751 29.79 -11.69 -29.00
N GLY A 752 30.54 -12.63 -28.40
CA GLY A 752 31.07 -12.49 -27.05
C GLY A 752 32.13 -11.40 -26.93
N ILE A 753 32.84 -11.05 -28.00
CA ILE A 753 33.92 -10.04 -28.00
C ILE A 753 33.37 -8.67 -27.64
N GLN A 754 32.30 -8.25 -28.33
CA GLN A 754 31.63 -6.98 -28.04
C GLN A 754 31.08 -6.92 -26.62
N ALA A 755 30.49 -8.02 -26.13
CA ALA A 755 30.00 -8.13 -24.75
C ALA A 755 31.15 -7.98 -23.73
N ILE A 756 32.34 -8.55 -24.01
CA ILE A 756 33.54 -8.43 -23.15
C ILE A 756 34.08 -6.98 -23.17
N ILE A 757 34.08 -6.31 -24.32
CA ILE A 757 34.46 -4.89 -24.44
C ILE A 757 33.53 -4.03 -23.59
N LYS A 758 32.23 -4.29 -23.63
CA LYS A 758 31.23 -3.59 -22.79
C LYS A 758 31.51 -3.76 -21.27
N VAL A 759 32.05 -4.90 -20.85
CA VAL A 759 32.48 -5.08 -19.44
C VAL A 759 33.68 -4.20 -19.10
N LEU A 760 34.60 -3.95 -20.05
CA LEU A 760 35.73 -3.04 -19.82
C LEU A 760 35.26 -1.61 -19.59
N GLU A 761 34.16 -1.18 -20.25
CA GLU A 761 33.61 0.18 -20.10
C GLU A 761 32.93 0.38 -18.75
N SER A 762 32.18 -0.60 -18.27
CA SER A 762 31.23 -0.42 -17.16
C SER A 762 31.33 -1.43 -16.01
N GLY A 763 32.24 -2.41 -16.10
CA GLY A 763 32.43 -3.45 -15.11
C GLY A 763 33.24 -3.01 -13.88
N ASN A 764 33.17 -3.82 -12.81
CA ASN A 764 34.03 -3.62 -11.66
C ASN A 764 35.49 -4.03 -11.99
N VAL A 765 36.46 -3.56 -11.19
CA VAL A 765 37.90 -3.77 -11.44
C VAL A 765 38.27 -5.23 -11.65
N LYS A 766 37.70 -6.17 -10.88
CA LYS A 766 37.96 -7.60 -11.02
C LYS A 766 37.43 -8.18 -12.32
N ALA A 767 36.24 -7.76 -12.73
CA ALA A 767 35.65 -8.15 -14.01
C ALA A 767 36.48 -7.56 -15.17
N GLN A 768 36.90 -6.29 -15.08
CA GLN A 768 37.78 -5.65 -16.06
C GLN A 768 39.12 -6.38 -16.18
N GLU A 769 39.73 -6.80 -15.08
CA GLU A 769 40.98 -7.57 -15.10
C GLU A 769 40.82 -8.90 -15.85
N LYS A 770 39.76 -9.63 -15.61
CA LYS A 770 39.44 -10.87 -16.34
C LYS A 770 39.09 -10.63 -17.79
N ALA A 771 38.36 -9.58 -18.08
CA ALA A 771 38.02 -9.16 -19.45
C ALA A 771 39.26 -8.83 -20.26
N LEU A 772 40.22 -8.09 -19.67
CA LEU A 772 41.52 -7.81 -20.29
C LEU A 772 42.29 -9.10 -20.56
N TRP A 773 42.33 -10.05 -19.61
CA TRP A 773 43.00 -11.33 -19.78
C TRP A 773 42.41 -12.17 -20.92
N ILE A 774 41.06 -12.16 -21.05
CA ILE A 774 40.35 -12.84 -22.14
C ILE A 774 40.63 -12.15 -23.46
N LEU A 775 40.52 -10.82 -23.49
CA LEU A 775 40.70 -10.04 -24.71
C LEU A 775 42.14 -10.15 -25.27
N GLU A 776 43.15 -10.17 -24.40
CA GLU A 776 44.56 -10.44 -24.77
C GLU A 776 44.71 -11.72 -25.59
N ARG A 777 43.98 -12.78 -25.25
CA ARG A 777 44.00 -14.07 -25.97
C ARG A 777 43.21 -14.04 -27.26
N ILE A 778 42.02 -13.48 -27.22
CA ILE A 778 41.14 -13.44 -28.40
C ILE A 778 41.74 -12.61 -29.51
N LEU A 779 42.37 -11.47 -29.19
CA LEU A 779 42.96 -10.57 -30.19
C LEU A 779 44.29 -11.10 -30.77
N ARG A 780 44.77 -12.27 -30.34
CA ARG A 780 45.88 -13.00 -31.02
C ARG A 780 45.42 -13.74 -32.27
N VAL A 781 44.08 -13.99 -32.38
CA VAL A 781 43.50 -14.58 -33.58
C VAL A 781 43.27 -13.44 -34.58
N ASP A 782 43.89 -13.56 -35.78
CA ASP A 782 43.89 -12.48 -36.80
C ASP A 782 42.47 -12.05 -37.20
N GLU A 783 41.59 -13.01 -37.47
CA GLU A 783 40.19 -12.70 -37.84
C GLU A 783 39.46 -11.91 -36.75
N CYS A 784 39.63 -12.27 -35.47
CA CYS A 784 39.03 -11.57 -34.34
C CYS A 784 39.60 -10.17 -34.14
N ARG A 785 40.90 -10.02 -34.34
CA ARG A 785 41.61 -8.73 -34.27
C ARG A 785 41.09 -7.76 -35.30
N GLU A 786 41.11 -8.14 -36.60
CA GLU A 786 40.69 -7.28 -37.71
C GLU A 786 39.29 -6.75 -37.54
N GLN A 787 38.36 -7.53 -36.94
CA GLN A 787 36.96 -7.15 -36.75
C GLN A 787 36.73 -6.25 -35.53
N HIS A 788 37.53 -6.33 -34.48
CA HIS A 788 37.24 -5.70 -33.19
C HIS A 788 38.37 -4.78 -32.65
N GLU A 789 39.45 -4.62 -33.36
CA GLU A 789 40.62 -3.85 -32.92
C GLU A 789 40.27 -2.40 -32.62
N GLU A 790 39.57 -1.70 -33.54
CA GLU A 790 39.20 -0.29 -33.34
C GLU A 790 38.36 -0.11 -32.08
N SER A 791 37.34 -0.94 -31.91
CA SER A 791 36.45 -0.85 -30.74
C SER A 791 37.15 -1.18 -29.42
N ALA A 792 38.11 -2.14 -29.45
CA ALA A 792 38.93 -2.47 -28.30
C ALA A 792 39.89 -1.35 -27.95
N GLN A 793 40.58 -0.75 -28.94
CA GLN A 793 41.56 0.33 -28.76
C GLN A 793 40.91 1.54 -28.07
N VAL A 794 39.71 1.97 -28.51
CA VAL A 794 39.01 3.12 -27.91
C VAL A 794 38.83 2.91 -26.41
N VAL A 795 38.32 1.75 -26.01
CA VAL A 795 38.05 1.44 -24.60
C VAL A 795 39.34 1.24 -23.81
N LEU A 796 40.40 0.64 -24.41
CA LEU A 796 41.67 0.46 -23.77
C LEU A 796 42.39 1.80 -23.54
N ILE A 797 42.30 2.76 -24.46
CA ILE A 797 42.84 4.11 -24.28
C ILE A 797 42.13 4.84 -23.14
N ASP A 798 40.81 4.76 -23.08
CA ASP A 798 40.07 5.34 -21.97
C ASP A 798 40.48 4.71 -20.62
N LEU A 799 40.57 3.38 -20.54
CA LEU A 799 41.06 2.69 -19.34
C LEU A 799 42.49 3.05 -18.97
N ALA A 800 43.40 3.31 -19.95
CA ALA A 800 44.75 3.78 -19.71
C ALA A 800 44.75 5.17 -19.05
N GLN A 801 43.88 6.05 -19.49
CA GLN A 801 43.76 7.42 -19.00
C GLN A 801 42.99 7.48 -17.67
N ASN A 802 41.78 6.95 -17.65
CA ASN A 802 40.78 7.14 -16.59
C ASN A 802 40.59 5.91 -15.69
N GLY A 803 41.10 4.74 -16.05
CA GLY A 803 40.88 3.47 -15.35
C GLY A 803 41.65 3.33 -14.03
N ASP A 804 41.31 2.26 -13.27
CA ASP A 804 41.97 1.91 -12.01
C ASP A 804 43.48 1.74 -12.22
N PRO A 805 44.33 2.31 -11.37
CA PRO A 805 45.80 2.19 -11.49
C PRO A 805 46.34 0.74 -11.59
N ARG A 806 45.61 -0.22 -11.01
CA ARG A 806 45.98 -1.65 -11.05
C ARG A 806 45.88 -2.26 -12.44
N LEU A 807 44.97 -1.75 -13.29
CA LEU A 807 44.73 -2.26 -14.64
C LEU A 807 45.69 -1.65 -15.67
N LYS A 808 46.23 -0.44 -15.43
CA LYS A 808 47.05 0.32 -16.35
C LYS A 808 48.25 -0.45 -16.94
N PRO A 809 49.02 -1.26 -16.15
CA PRO A 809 50.11 -2.05 -16.72
C PRO A 809 49.63 -3.09 -17.73
N THR A 810 48.50 -3.77 -17.46
CA THR A 810 47.92 -4.77 -18.37
C THR A 810 47.38 -4.13 -19.62
N VAL A 811 46.68 -2.98 -19.47
CA VAL A 811 46.14 -2.20 -20.58
C VAL A 811 47.25 -1.70 -21.48
N ALA A 812 48.33 -1.13 -20.93
CA ALA A 812 49.49 -0.65 -21.70
C ALA A 812 50.19 -1.78 -22.48
N LYS A 813 50.34 -2.97 -21.84
CA LYS A 813 50.86 -4.16 -22.50
C LYS A 813 50.01 -4.60 -23.67
N LEU A 814 48.68 -4.58 -23.53
CA LEU A 814 47.73 -4.99 -24.57
C LEU A 814 47.75 -3.98 -25.74
N LEU A 815 47.77 -2.68 -25.46
CA LEU A 815 47.90 -1.64 -26.49
C LEU A 815 49.20 -1.77 -27.28
N ALA A 816 50.33 -1.95 -26.58
CA ALA A 816 51.62 -2.17 -27.25
C ALA A 816 51.62 -3.45 -28.09
N GLN A 817 50.95 -4.50 -27.67
CA GLN A 817 50.81 -5.72 -28.46
C GLN A 817 49.97 -5.53 -29.72
N LEU A 818 48.90 -4.75 -29.67
CA LEU A 818 48.07 -4.40 -30.83
C LEU A 818 48.87 -3.56 -31.84
N GLU A 819 49.60 -2.53 -31.40
CA GLU A 819 50.44 -1.68 -32.25
C GLU A 819 51.54 -2.46 -32.96
N LEU A 820 52.21 -3.39 -32.24
CA LEU A 820 53.25 -4.26 -32.81
C LEU A 820 52.72 -5.21 -33.88
N LEU A 821 51.49 -5.72 -33.69
CA LEU A 821 50.85 -6.61 -34.66
C LEU A 821 50.35 -5.87 -35.89
N GLN A 822 49.90 -4.60 -35.74
CA GLN A 822 49.55 -3.73 -36.88
C GLN A 822 50.73 -3.46 -37.79
N THR A 823 51.90 -3.17 -37.21
CA THR A 823 53.13 -2.94 -37.99
C THR A 823 53.58 -4.17 -38.76
N GLN A 824 53.33 -5.38 -38.28
CA GLN A 824 53.61 -6.62 -38.99
C GLN A 824 52.59 -6.90 -40.12
N SER A 825 51.32 -6.61 -39.95
CA SER A 825 50.31 -6.80 -40.97
C SER A 825 50.42 -5.82 -42.17
N SER A 826 50.99 -4.64 -41.93
CA SER A 826 51.23 -3.65 -43.01
C SER A 826 52.45 -3.96 -43.91
N TYR A 827 53.23 -5.00 -43.66
CA TYR A 827 54.33 -5.47 -44.43
C TYR A 827 54.07 -6.72 -45.30
N PHE A 828 52.86 -7.24 -45.28
CA PHE A 828 52.37 -8.26 -46.19
C PHE A 828 51.24 -7.69 -47.05
#